data_03216aad44eada465d5a865f00cee76d
#
_entry.id   03216aad44eada465d5a865f00cee76d
#
_cell.length_a   1.000
_cell.length_b   1.000
_cell.length_c   1.000
_cell.angle_alpha   90.00
_cell.angle_beta   90.00
_cell.angle_gamma   90.00
#
_symmetry.space_group_name_H-M   'P 1'
#
loop_
_entity.id
_entity.type
_entity.pdbx_description
1 polymer ?
#
loop_
_entity_poly.entity_id
_entity_poly.type
_entity_poly.pdbx_seq_one_letter_code
_entity_poly.pdbx_strand_id
1 'polypeptide(L)'
;MNASLEKLQYGHWDISGVEAHAGLKSSVATVRLASDNVLLKMQGNADMRLDRSYLDGALDLNVEEVNLHKLGLVPRPLKHPFAFTMGAEARHDSLKLRLDAGDLNLRFRAHSTLKKLMEQSDKFVSILTKQIDERRLDHAALRQVLPSAGMHLEAGNQNPVSYFLAAKGISYNDFKLSFGFTPQVGINGRTAVHGLRMDSLQLDTIFFTVKQDTARMKLQGGVINGPKNPQFVFRSTLTGEVRNEDAELTVDYVNGKGQTGVLFGINARPLTEGHGRGNGVLLNLIPAEPIIAFRKFHFADNSNWIYLHKNMRVYANIDMDSDDGLCFRMQSDKNDTLSLQNINVELSRLRLDELTEVLPYMPRLTGLFSAEANYIQTATSLQVSAEANVEKLTYERQPVGDIGLGATWLPGDKNTHYLNTYFTHDNEEVMIADGILTQKNGKDTLEVSTRFEHFPLKMANAFIPDQMVAFTGDIDGGLYIYGSLDKPQMHGDIVLDSVSVYARQAGARYWFDNRPVQIKDNQLIFDKFAIYTTSKNPFTIDGKVDFRNMERPTANLNLLAENYTLLDAPRTRESLVYGKVFVDLHATVKGPLDGLTMRGNMNLLGNTNVTYVLTDSPLTVEDRLSGLVTFTSFTDTTSVKADEVPAMSLGGLEMYMSVHIDDAVRLRADLSPDRSKYIELEGGGDLNMQYTCLLYTSPSPR
;
A
#
# COMPACT_ATOMS: atom_id res chain seq x y z
N MET A 1 49.47 -7.07 -18.76
CA MET A 1 48.79 -8.28 -18.28
C MET A 1 47.45 -8.32 -18.97
N ASN A 2 47.11 -9.45 -19.62
CA ASN A 2 45.85 -9.64 -20.28
C ASN A 2 45.13 -10.78 -19.53
N ALA A 3 43.89 -10.58 -19.21
CA ALA A 3 43.05 -11.60 -18.59
C ALA A 3 41.73 -11.68 -19.36
N SER A 4 41.32 -12.87 -19.70
CA SER A 4 39.99 -13.16 -20.27
C SER A 4 39.25 -14.13 -19.36
N LEU A 5 38.00 -13.86 -19.11
CA LEU A 5 37.13 -14.73 -18.37
C LEU A 5 36.19 -15.44 -19.34
N GLU A 6 36.49 -16.72 -19.64
CA GLU A 6 35.68 -17.49 -20.58
C GLU A 6 34.33 -17.87 -19.99
N LYS A 7 34.27 -18.23 -18.71
CA LYS A 7 33.04 -18.55 -18.00
C LYS A 7 33.20 -18.48 -16.50
N LEU A 8 32.29 -17.75 -15.83
CA LEU A 8 32.11 -17.75 -14.39
C LEU A 8 30.63 -17.95 -14.08
N GLN A 9 30.31 -18.93 -13.27
CA GLN A 9 28.94 -19.15 -12.79
C GLN A 9 28.84 -18.66 -11.34
N TYR A 10 27.92 -17.72 -11.10
CA TYR A 10 27.61 -17.22 -9.77
C TYR A 10 26.11 -17.35 -9.51
N GLY A 11 25.72 -18.31 -8.68
CA GLY A 11 24.32 -18.69 -8.52
C GLY A 11 23.72 -19.23 -9.82
N HIS A 12 22.67 -18.60 -10.31
CA HIS A 12 22.03 -18.91 -11.59
C HIS A 12 22.52 -18.03 -12.76
N TRP A 13 23.50 -17.16 -12.52
CA TRP A 13 24.04 -16.27 -13.54
C TRP A 13 25.30 -16.86 -14.19
N ASP A 14 25.33 -16.82 -15.51
CA ASP A 14 26.47 -17.19 -16.32
C ASP A 14 27.15 -15.90 -16.82
N ILE A 15 28.37 -15.65 -16.33
CA ILE A 15 29.21 -14.50 -16.69
C ILE A 15 30.30 -15.02 -17.64
N SER A 16 30.16 -14.69 -18.91
CA SER A 16 31.10 -15.05 -19.96
C SER A 16 31.41 -13.81 -20.83
N GLY A 17 32.43 -13.90 -21.70
CA GLY A 17 32.76 -12.85 -22.65
C GLY A 17 33.24 -11.56 -21.98
N VAL A 18 33.97 -11.64 -20.86
CA VAL A 18 34.58 -10.49 -20.19
C VAL A 18 36.08 -10.48 -20.45
N GLU A 19 36.60 -9.39 -21.01
CA GLU A 19 38.04 -9.18 -21.31
C GLU A 19 38.55 -8.01 -20.47
N ALA A 20 39.72 -8.18 -19.87
CA ALA A 20 40.42 -7.15 -19.13
C ALA A 20 41.90 -7.05 -19.57
N HIS A 21 42.30 -5.85 -19.93
CA HIS A 21 43.68 -5.55 -20.30
C HIS A 21 44.25 -4.52 -19.31
N ALA A 22 45.31 -4.89 -18.64
CA ALA A 22 46.00 -3.97 -17.71
C ALA A 22 47.41 -3.71 -18.18
N GLY A 23 47.81 -2.45 -18.22
CA GLY A 23 49.13 -1.97 -18.59
C GLY A 23 49.71 -1.01 -17.57
N LEU A 24 51.02 -0.98 -17.45
CA LEU A 24 51.75 0.00 -16.64
C LEU A 24 52.90 0.59 -17.48
N LYS A 25 52.87 1.91 -17.64
CA LYS A 25 53.90 2.64 -18.36
C LYS A 25 54.15 4.00 -17.72
N SER A 26 55.42 4.29 -17.38
CA SER A 26 55.80 5.59 -16.81
C SER A 26 54.91 6.01 -15.59
N SER A 27 54.71 5.09 -14.64
CA SER A 27 53.88 5.28 -13.46
C SER A 27 52.37 5.51 -13.73
N VAL A 28 51.90 5.31 -14.97
CA VAL A 28 50.48 5.34 -15.30
C VAL A 28 50.00 3.90 -15.47
N ALA A 29 49.10 3.47 -14.60
CA ALA A 29 48.34 2.23 -14.76
C ALA A 29 47.14 2.50 -15.66
N THR A 30 46.95 1.64 -16.66
CA THR A 30 45.77 1.67 -17.53
C THR A 30 45.04 0.36 -17.46
N VAL A 31 43.70 0.42 -17.37
CA VAL A 31 42.82 -0.76 -17.39
C VAL A 31 41.80 -0.54 -18.50
N ARG A 32 41.65 -1.51 -19.36
CA ARG A 32 40.55 -1.59 -20.33
C ARG A 32 39.71 -2.80 -20.00
N LEU A 33 38.43 -2.61 -19.95
CA LEU A 33 37.45 -3.64 -19.66
C LEU A 33 36.44 -3.69 -20.80
N ALA A 34 36.14 -4.88 -21.29
CA ALA A 34 35.11 -5.07 -22.27
C ALA A 34 34.26 -6.28 -21.86
N SER A 35 32.97 -6.19 -22.03
CA SER A 35 32.02 -7.28 -21.79
C SER A 35 30.98 -7.31 -22.91
N ASP A 36 30.86 -8.47 -23.56
CA ASP A 36 29.78 -8.78 -24.51
C ASP A 36 28.84 -9.86 -23.91
N ASN A 37 28.73 -9.83 -22.60
CA ASN A 37 27.87 -10.78 -21.87
C ASN A 37 26.39 -10.45 -22.09
N VAL A 38 25.56 -11.49 -22.13
CA VAL A 38 24.09 -11.37 -22.28
C VAL A 38 23.41 -10.59 -21.15
N LEU A 39 24.03 -10.49 -19.96
CA LEU A 39 23.54 -9.73 -18.82
C LEU A 39 24.00 -8.28 -18.85
N LEU A 40 25.23 -8.04 -19.38
CA LEU A 40 25.86 -6.73 -19.35
C LEU A 40 26.80 -6.57 -20.54
N LYS A 41 26.45 -5.65 -21.48
CA LYS A 41 27.32 -5.21 -22.55
C LYS A 41 27.93 -3.87 -22.20
N MET A 42 29.25 -3.81 -22.11
CA MET A 42 29.93 -2.58 -21.73
C MET A 42 31.38 -2.51 -22.24
N GLN A 43 31.88 -1.29 -22.33
CA GLN A 43 33.29 -0.97 -22.53
C GLN A 43 33.71 0.07 -21.50
N GLY A 44 34.87 -0.14 -20.89
CA GLY A 44 35.42 0.75 -19.88
C GLY A 44 36.92 0.98 -20.06
N ASN A 45 37.34 2.21 -19.84
CA ASN A 45 38.76 2.60 -19.82
C ASN A 45 39.03 3.35 -18.51
N ALA A 46 40.06 2.97 -17.80
CA ALA A 46 40.53 3.68 -16.62
C ALA A 46 42.04 3.94 -16.74
N ASP A 47 42.46 5.12 -16.31
CA ASP A 47 43.88 5.45 -16.13
C ASP A 47 44.07 6.00 -14.69
N MET A 48 45.20 5.65 -14.11
CA MET A 48 45.56 6.10 -12.76
C MET A 48 47.06 6.30 -12.63
N ARG A 49 47.48 7.45 -12.12
CA ARG A 49 48.86 7.75 -11.79
C ARG A 49 49.23 7.17 -10.42
N LEU A 50 50.26 6.35 -10.39
CA LEU A 50 50.75 5.68 -9.20
C LEU A 50 51.89 6.44 -8.47
N ASP A 51 52.45 7.45 -9.09
CA ASP A 51 53.52 8.30 -8.54
C ASP A 51 52.99 9.46 -7.66
N ARG A 52 51.69 9.51 -7.42
CA ARG A 52 51.02 10.55 -6.62
C ARG A 52 50.60 10.04 -5.26
N SER A 53 50.64 10.93 -4.26
CA SER A 53 50.14 10.63 -2.90
C SER A 53 48.62 10.79 -2.80
N TYR A 54 47.93 11.16 -3.87
CA TYR A 54 46.49 11.31 -4.01
C TYR A 54 46.00 10.58 -5.26
N LEU A 55 44.71 10.26 -5.31
CA LEU A 55 44.09 9.66 -6.49
C LEU A 55 44.15 10.66 -7.68
N ASP A 56 44.86 10.31 -8.74
CA ASP A 56 44.96 11.08 -9.97
C ASP A 56 44.68 10.13 -11.14
N GLY A 57 43.50 10.20 -11.72
CA GLY A 57 43.08 9.30 -12.79
C GLY A 57 41.72 9.66 -13.37
N ALA A 58 41.36 8.94 -14.40
CA ALA A 58 40.04 9.02 -15.03
C ALA A 58 39.48 7.63 -15.30
N LEU A 59 38.18 7.56 -15.33
CA LEU A 59 37.38 6.38 -15.68
C LEU A 59 36.33 6.84 -16.70
N ASP A 60 36.30 6.20 -17.86
CA ASP A 60 35.22 6.33 -18.84
C ASP A 60 34.58 4.95 -19.04
N LEU A 61 33.27 4.87 -18.84
CA LEU A 61 32.48 3.65 -18.97
C LEU A 61 31.32 3.92 -19.94
N ASN A 62 31.21 3.06 -20.94
CA ASN A 62 30.07 3.00 -21.84
C ASN A 62 29.34 1.67 -21.64
N VAL A 63 28.14 1.73 -21.10
CA VAL A 63 27.26 0.59 -20.92
C VAL A 63 26.20 0.64 -22.03
N GLU A 64 26.32 -0.29 -22.97
CA GLU A 64 25.39 -0.42 -24.09
C GLU A 64 24.07 -1.07 -23.70
N GLU A 65 24.14 -2.05 -22.78
CA GLU A 65 22.94 -2.73 -22.29
C GLU A 65 23.18 -3.39 -20.93
N VAL A 66 22.25 -3.17 -20.00
CA VAL A 66 22.03 -4.03 -18.81
C VAL A 66 20.72 -4.79 -19.01
N ASN A 67 20.77 -6.10 -19.07
CA ASN A 67 19.58 -6.93 -19.32
C ASN A 67 18.81 -7.17 -18.00
N LEU A 68 17.95 -6.23 -17.64
CA LEU A 68 17.18 -6.26 -16.39
C LEU A 68 16.21 -7.44 -16.32
N HIS A 69 15.73 -7.94 -17.46
CA HIS A 69 14.84 -9.10 -17.50
C HIS A 69 15.57 -10.39 -17.10
N LYS A 70 16.75 -10.63 -17.68
CA LYS A 70 17.59 -11.78 -17.30
C LYS A 70 18.15 -11.69 -15.88
N LEU A 71 18.29 -10.47 -15.35
CA LEU A 71 18.62 -10.24 -13.95
C LEU A 71 17.43 -10.43 -13.01
N GLY A 72 16.21 -10.71 -13.52
CA GLY A 72 15.00 -10.91 -12.72
C GLY A 72 14.39 -9.63 -12.13
N LEU A 73 14.87 -8.44 -12.56
CA LEU A 73 14.42 -7.15 -12.02
C LEU A 73 13.13 -6.64 -12.67
N VAL A 74 12.81 -7.11 -13.88
CA VAL A 74 11.57 -6.82 -14.59
C VAL A 74 10.97 -8.11 -15.17
N PRO A 75 9.62 -8.23 -15.22
CA PRO A 75 8.95 -9.44 -15.67
C PRO A 75 9.06 -9.68 -17.18
N ARG A 76 9.32 -8.63 -17.95
CA ARG A 76 9.47 -8.67 -19.44
C ARG A 76 10.65 -7.82 -19.88
N PRO A 77 11.27 -8.13 -21.04
CA PRO A 77 12.29 -7.26 -21.62
C PRO A 77 11.80 -5.84 -21.80
N LEU A 78 12.63 -4.86 -21.49
CA LEU A 78 12.33 -3.45 -21.77
C LEU A 78 12.29 -3.21 -23.29
N LYS A 79 11.45 -2.29 -23.75
CA LYS A 79 11.37 -1.89 -25.16
C LYS A 79 12.64 -1.18 -25.65
N HIS A 80 13.35 -0.53 -24.74
CA HIS A 80 14.60 0.18 -25.01
C HIS A 80 15.71 -0.36 -24.10
N PRO A 81 16.97 -0.42 -24.55
CA PRO A 81 18.07 -0.93 -23.76
C PRO A 81 18.28 -0.05 -22.52
N PHE A 82 18.65 -0.66 -21.40
CA PHE A 82 19.12 0.06 -20.23
C PHE A 82 20.60 0.41 -20.43
N ALA A 83 20.83 1.53 -21.08
CA ALA A 83 22.15 2.00 -21.53
C ALA A 83 22.52 3.33 -20.89
N PHE A 84 23.81 3.54 -20.60
CA PHE A 84 24.34 4.81 -20.09
C PHE A 84 25.82 4.96 -20.31
N THR A 85 26.32 6.19 -20.30
CA THR A 85 27.74 6.50 -20.25
C THR A 85 28.07 7.15 -18.91
N MET A 86 29.21 6.81 -18.32
CA MET A 86 29.70 7.36 -17.08
C MET A 86 31.18 7.79 -17.26
N GLY A 87 31.46 9.01 -16.85
CA GLY A 87 32.85 9.52 -16.79
C GLY A 87 33.14 9.98 -15.36
N ALA A 88 34.25 9.52 -14.80
CA ALA A 88 34.73 9.99 -13.49
C ALA A 88 36.18 10.50 -13.63
N GLU A 89 36.49 11.64 -13.06
CA GLU A 89 37.80 12.24 -13.07
C GLU A 89 38.20 12.67 -11.64
N ALA A 90 39.34 12.20 -11.19
CA ALA A 90 39.93 12.61 -9.94
C ALA A 90 41.29 13.28 -10.20
N ARG A 91 41.45 14.49 -9.66
CA ARG A 91 42.69 15.27 -9.73
C ARG A 91 43.06 15.76 -8.31
N HIS A 92 44.19 16.45 -8.20
CA HIS A 92 44.69 16.96 -6.92
C HIS A 92 43.65 17.79 -6.13
N ASP A 93 42.84 18.60 -6.81
CA ASP A 93 41.94 19.56 -6.20
C ASP A 93 40.51 19.44 -6.69
N SER A 94 40.20 18.43 -7.49
CA SER A 94 38.85 18.29 -8.06
C SER A 94 38.46 16.83 -8.31
N LEU A 95 37.20 16.56 -8.05
CA LEU A 95 36.50 15.33 -8.41
C LEU A 95 35.34 15.71 -9.32
N LYS A 96 35.16 14.97 -10.41
CA LYS A 96 34.03 15.12 -11.32
C LYS A 96 33.44 13.75 -11.62
N LEU A 97 32.12 13.67 -11.61
CA LEU A 97 31.38 12.52 -12.10
C LEU A 97 30.33 13.01 -13.08
N ARG A 98 30.26 12.35 -14.21
CA ARG A 98 29.26 12.57 -15.25
C ARG A 98 28.59 11.25 -15.57
N LEU A 99 27.28 11.24 -15.63
CA LEU A 99 26.48 10.11 -16.10
C LEU A 99 25.43 10.65 -17.08
N ASP A 100 25.39 10.09 -18.27
CA ASP A 100 24.44 10.42 -19.32
C ASP A 100 23.71 9.15 -19.77
N ALA A 101 22.38 9.19 -19.78
CA ALA A 101 21.54 8.05 -20.13
C ALA A 101 20.23 8.52 -20.77
N GLY A 102 20.19 8.64 -22.10
CA GLY A 102 19.08 9.30 -22.78
C GLY A 102 18.98 10.78 -22.38
N ASP A 103 17.82 11.20 -21.90
CA ASP A 103 17.61 12.56 -21.38
C ASP A 103 17.95 12.72 -19.87
N LEU A 104 18.47 11.66 -19.22
CA LEU A 104 19.00 11.75 -17.87
C LEU A 104 20.44 12.20 -17.89
N ASN A 105 20.72 13.30 -17.17
CA ASN A 105 22.05 13.89 -17.04
C ASN A 105 22.37 14.11 -15.57
N LEU A 106 23.37 13.39 -15.04
CA LEU A 106 23.92 13.61 -13.70
C LEU A 106 25.31 14.23 -13.79
N ARG A 107 25.52 15.28 -13.03
CA ARG A 107 26.81 15.97 -12.87
C ARG A 107 27.11 16.14 -11.40
N PHE A 108 28.22 15.62 -10.94
CA PHE A 108 28.78 15.84 -9.61
C PHE A 108 30.16 16.50 -9.75
N ARG A 109 30.41 17.49 -8.88
CA ARG A 109 31.71 18.15 -8.78
C ARG A 109 32.05 18.41 -7.32
N ALA A 110 33.31 18.15 -6.95
CA ALA A 110 33.83 18.54 -5.65
C ALA A 110 35.22 19.21 -5.83
N HIS A 111 35.46 20.24 -5.04
CA HIS A 111 36.74 20.98 -5.04
C HIS A 111 37.62 20.42 -3.91
N SER A 112 38.12 19.20 -4.11
CA SER A 112 38.91 18.49 -3.09
C SER A 112 39.48 17.18 -3.66
N THR A 113 40.48 16.60 -3.02
CA THR A 113 40.85 15.20 -3.27
C THR A 113 39.78 14.27 -2.71
N LEU A 114 39.68 13.04 -3.24
CA LEU A 114 38.74 12.03 -2.71
C LEU A 114 38.93 11.78 -1.22
N LYS A 115 40.20 11.62 -0.78
CA LYS A 115 40.55 11.41 0.65
C LYS A 115 40.02 12.55 1.52
N LYS A 116 40.29 13.81 1.13
CA LYS A 116 39.85 14.98 1.91
C LYS A 116 38.32 15.11 1.91
N LEU A 117 37.64 14.76 0.80
CA LEU A 117 36.18 14.75 0.73
C LEU A 117 35.60 13.76 1.75
N MET A 118 36.15 12.53 1.81
CA MET A 118 35.72 11.52 2.77
C MET A 118 35.98 11.96 4.22
N GLU A 119 37.19 12.44 4.53
CA GLU A 119 37.55 12.94 5.87
C GLU A 119 36.64 14.09 6.33
N GLN A 120 36.28 15.03 5.43
CA GLN A 120 35.35 16.12 5.73
C GLN A 120 33.93 15.60 5.97
N SER A 121 33.49 14.64 5.16
CA SER A 121 32.18 14.02 5.31
C SER A 121 32.07 13.26 6.63
N ASP A 122 33.08 12.46 6.99
CA ASP A 122 33.12 11.73 8.28
C ASP A 122 33.13 12.70 9.47
N LYS A 123 33.92 13.79 9.37
CA LYS A 123 33.95 14.82 10.38
C LYS A 123 32.62 15.53 10.53
N PHE A 124 31.94 15.85 9.43
CA PHE A 124 30.62 16.46 9.44
C PHE A 124 29.59 15.54 10.13
N VAL A 125 29.55 14.24 9.76
CA VAL A 125 28.66 13.27 10.37
C VAL A 125 28.95 13.13 11.86
N SER A 126 30.21 13.04 12.26
CA SER A 126 30.61 12.92 13.68
C SER A 126 30.15 14.14 14.51
N ILE A 127 30.36 15.36 14.00
CA ILE A 127 29.95 16.59 14.68
C ILE A 127 28.42 16.67 14.73
N LEU A 128 27.73 16.35 13.64
CA LEU A 128 26.27 16.34 13.58
C LEU A 128 25.67 15.36 14.60
N THR A 129 26.19 14.11 14.64
CA THR A 129 25.74 13.10 15.60
C THR A 129 25.93 13.57 17.03
N LYS A 130 27.11 14.11 17.34
CA LYS A 130 27.38 14.66 18.68
C LYS A 130 26.41 15.79 19.05
N GLN A 131 26.14 16.72 18.13
CA GLN A 131 25.21 17.83 18.37
C GLN A 131 23.76 17.36 18.52
N ILE A 132 23.34 16.32 17.80
CA ILE A 132 22.05 15.68 17.97
C ILE A 132 21.93 15.03 19.36
N ASP A 133 22.96 14.34 19.81
CA ASP A 133 23.00 13.73 21.15
C ASP A 133 22.95 14.80 22.25
N GLU A 134 23.61 15.93 22.03
CA GLU A 134 23.59 17.11 22.90
C GLU A 134 22.30 17.92 22.78
N ARG A 135 21.42 17.58 21.80
CA ARG A 135 20.15 18.26 21.49
C ARG A 135 20.32 19.77 21.21
N ARG A 136 21.44 20.12 20.65
CA ARG A 136 21.76 21.50 20.28
C ARG A 136 22.54 21.51 18.96
N LEU A 137 22.04 22.26 17.98
CA LEU A 137 22.71 22.40 16.69
C LEU A 137 23.46 23.73 16.62
N ASP A 138 24.73 23.66 16.26
CA ASP A 138 25.55 24.81 15.90
C ASP A 138 25.77 24.83 14.40
N HIS A 139 24.92 25.56 13.69
CA HIS A 139 24.97 25.66 12.23
C HIS A 139 26.28 26.27 11.72
N ALA A 140 26.89 27.20 12.47
CA ALA A 140 28.15 27.79 12.11
C ALA A 140 29.29 26.78 12.14
N ALA A 141 29.36 25.99 13.21
CA ALA A 141 30.35 24.92 13.37
C ALA A 141 30.16 23.79 12.32
N LEU A 142 28.91 23.40 12.06
CA LEU A 142 28.59 22.40 11.02
C LEU A 142 29.03 22.87 9.63
N ARG A 143 28.80 24.15 9.29
CA ARG A 143 29.20 24.69 8.00
C ARG A 143 30.70 24.69 7.79
N GLN A 144 31.49 24.98 8.82
CA GLN A 144 32.97 25.02 8.71
C GLN A 144 33.59 23.70 8.23
N VAL A 145 32.94 22.56 8.53
CA VAL A 145 33.41 21.23 8.16
C VAL A 145 32.77 20.68 6.89
N LEU A 146 31.83 21.39 6.29
CA LEU A 146 31.23 20.96 5.03
C LEU A 146 32.27 20.84 3.91
N PRO A 147 32.21 19.78 3.12
CA PRO A 147 32.96 19.73 1.87
C PRO A 147 32.43 20.75 0.84
N SER A 148 33.29 21.18 -0.09
CA SER A 148 32.85 21.99 -1.21
C SER A 148 32.50 21.07 -2.38
N ALA A 149 31.21 20.70 -2.48
CA ALA A 149 30.72 19.80 -3.51
C ALA A 149 29.31 20.21 -3.98
N GLY A 150 28.96 19.76 -5.18
CA GLY A 150 27.64 19.96 -5.76
C GLY A 150 27.26 18.85 -6.71
N MET A 151 25.96 18.59 -6.75
CA MET A 151 25.34 17.60 -7.64
C MET A 151 24.17 18.23 -8.37
N HIS A 152 24.06 17.95 -9.65
CA HIS A 152 22.96 18.35 -10.50
C HIS A 152 22.50 17.14 -11.30
N LEU A 153 21.20 16.86 -11.26
CA LEU A 153 20.58 15.79 -12.04
C LEU A 153 19.31 16.33 -12.69
N GLU A 154 19.20 16.11 -13.98
CA GLU A 154 17.97 16.33 -14.75
C GLU A 154 17.64 15.05 -15.50
N ALA A 155 16.38 14.67 -15.48
CA ALA A 155 15.87 13.50 -16.20
C ALA A 155 14.46 13.79 -16.70
N GLY A 156 14.25 13.64 -17.99
CA GLY A 156 12.91 13.58 -18.57
C GLY A 156 12.34 12.16 -18.53
N ASN A 157 11.48 11.84 -19.48
CA ASN A 157 10.82 10.54 -19.54
C ASN A 157 11.41 9.59 -20.61
N GLN A 158 12.54 9.98 -21.24
CA GLN A 158 13.21 9.21 -22.30
C GLN A 158 14.59 8.72 -21.86
N ASN A 159 14.63 7.97 -20.77
CA ASN A 159 15.87 7.42 -20.22
C ASN A 159 15.63 6.01 -19.63
N PRO A 160 16.70 5.24 -19.42
CA PRO A 160 16.58 3.87 -18.92
C PRO A 160 15.84 3.76 -17.58
N VAL A 161 15.99 4.74 -16.69
CA VAL A 161 15.32 4.77 -15.39
C VAL A 161 13.81 4.96 -15.58
N SER A 162 13.39 5.87 -16.47
CA SER A 162 11.98 6.07 -16.78
C SER A 162 11.35 4.83 -17.43
N TYR A 163 12.08 4.11 -18.28
CA TYR A 163 11.61 2.85 -18.88
C TYR A 163 11.46 1.73 -17.83
N PHE A 164 12.41 1.64 -16.90
CA PHE A 164 12.33 0.72 -15.78
C PHE A 164 11.14 1.02 -14.88
N LEU A 165 10.92 2.28 -14.51
CA LEU A 165 9.80 2.72 -13.70
C LEU A 165 8.46 2.47 -14.42
N ALA A 166 8.39 2.73 -15.73
CA ALA A 166 7.21 2.46 -16.55
C ALA A 166 6.84 0.96 -16.57
N ALA A 167 7.85 0.07 -16.57
CA ALA A 167 7.61 -1.38 -16.44
C ALA A 167 7.05 -1.79 -15.07
N LYS A 168 7.12 -0.90 -14.07
CA LYS A 168 6.52 -1.04 -12.74
C LYS A 168 5.23 -0.22 -12.56
N GLY A 169 4.67 0.34 -13.63
CA GLY A 169 3.46 1.16 -13.57
C GLY A 169 3.68 2.60 -13.09
N ILE A 170 4.93 3.06 -12.99
CA ILE A 170 5.28 4.41 -12.53
C ILE A 170 5.79 5.23 -13.71
N SER A 171 5.26 6.43 -13.91
CA SER A 171 5.75 7.38 -14.92
C SER A 171 5.82 8.80 -14.38
N TYR A 172 6.68 9.63 -14.97
CA TYR A 172 6.81 11.06 -14.64
C TYR A 172 7.16 11.85 -15.91
N ASN A 173 6.96 13.15 -15.88
CA ASN A 173 7.32 14.01 -17.01
C ASN A 173 8.78 14.44 -16.93
N ASP A 174 9.20 15.00 -15.80
CA ASP A 174 10.58 15.37 -15.52
C ASP A 174 10.90 15.30 -14.03
N PHE A 175 12.17 15.05 -13.73
CA PHE A 175 12.78 15.05 -12.42
C PHE A 175 14.00 15.95 -12.42
N LYS A 176 14.10 16.85 -11.46
CA LYS A 176 15.22 17.76 -11.28
C LYS A 176 15.73 17.72 -9.86
N LEU A 177 17.05 17.64 -9.71
CA LEU A 177 17.73 17.69 -8.44
C LEU A 177 18.95 18.59 -8.56
N SER A 178 19.09 19.53 -7.66
CA SER A 178 20.29 20.36 -7.51
C SER A 178 20.64 20.46 -6.04
N PHE A 179 21.82 19.98 -5.66
CA PHE A 179 22.35 20.04 -4.31
C PHE A 179 23.74 20.62 -4.30
N GLY A 180 24.03 21.50 -3.36
CA GLY A 180 25.36 22.06 -3.14
C GLY A 180 25.64 22.25 -1.66
N PHE A 181 26.87 21.97 -1.28
CA PHE A 181 27.39 22.20 0.08
C PHE A 181 28.72 22.93 -0.02
N THR A 182 28.85 24.00 0.73
CA THR A 182 30.13 24.70 0.91
C THR A 182 30.18 25.34 2.29
N PRO A 183 31.37 25.52 2.88
CA PRO A 183 31.50 26.24 4.13
C PRO A 183 30.91 27.67 4.09
N GLN A 184 31.02 28.34 2.94
CA GLN A 184 30.56 29.72 2.78
C GLN A 184 29.05 29.86 2.67
N VAL A 185 28.39 28.92 2.01
CA VAL A 185 26.93 28.99 1.72
C VAL A 185 26.10 28.06 2.59
N GLY A 186 26.74 26.97 3.13
CA GLY A 186 26.03 25.90 3.83
C GLY A 186 25.45 24.88 2.87
N ILE A 187 24.46 24.14 3.34
CA ILE A 187 23.71 23.16 2.57
C ILE A 187 22.61 23.87 1.81
N ASN A 188 22.57 23.71 0.49
CA ASN A 188 21.48 24.21 -0.36
C ASN A 188 21.07 23.11 -1.32
N GLY A 189 19.78 22.84 -1.38
CA GLY A 189 19.24 21.81 -2.23
C GLY A 189 17.85 22.12 -2.72
N ARG A 190 17.55 21.66 -3.92
CA ARG A 190 16.23 21.71 -4.51
C ARG A 190 16.01 20.46 -5.33
N THR A 191 14.87 19.82 -5.14
CA THR A 191 14.40 18.74 -6.00
C THR A 191 12.94 18.96 -6.39
N ALA A 192 12.57 18.51 -7.59
CA ALA A 192 11.19 18.52 -8.05
C ALA A 192 10.95 17.35 -9.01
N VAL A 193 9.76 16.76 -8.90
CA VAL A 193 9.20 15.78 -9.81
C VAL A 193 7.92 16.35 -10.38
N HIS A 194 7.75 16.35 -11.69
CA HIS A 194 6.53 16.81 -12.34
C HIS A 194 5.82 15.68 -13.05
N GLY A 195 4.47 15.68 -12.95
CA GLY A 195 3.60 14.76 -13.66
C GLY A 195 3.80 13.30 -13.25
N LEU A 196 3.98 13.03 -11.95
CA LEU A 196 4.07 11.66 -11.42
C LEU A 196 2.72 10.96 -11.57
N ARG A 197 2.76 9.76 -12.16
CA ARG A 197 1.62 8.85 -12.27
C ARG A 197 2.03 7.48 -11.77
N MET A 198 1.21 6.89 -10.93
CA MET A 198 1.42 5.57 -10.35
C MET A 198 0.05 4.92 -10.18
N ASP A 199 -0.23 3.89 -10.97
CA ASP A 199 -1.56 3.28 -11.08
C ASP A 199 -2.66 4.34 -11.32
N SER A 200 -3.59 4.48 -10.40
CA SER A 200 -4.67 5.48 -10.45
C SER A 200 -4.26 6.85 -9.87
N LEU A 201 -3.10 6.98 -9.24
CA LEU A 201 -2.64 8.22 -8.61
C LEU A 201 -1.98 9.15 -9.65
N GLN A 202 -2.39 10.42 -9.68
CA GLN A 202 -1.77 11.45 -10.51
C GLN A 202 -1.44 12.70 -9.69
N LEU A 203 -0.15 13.04 -9.62
CA LEU A 203 0.38 14.22 -8.93
C LEU A 203 1.09 15.14 -9.93
N ASP A 204 0.75 16.45 -9.90
CA ASP A 204 1.33 17.39 -10.86
C ASP A 204 2.75 17.79 -10.49
N THR A 205 2.99 18.10 -9.22
CA THR A 205 4.32 18.54 -8.76
C THR A 205 4.57 18.04 -7.33
N ILE A 206 5.70 17.39 -7.14
CA ILE A 206 6.28 17.12 -5.82
C ILE A 206 7.59 17.88 -5.75
N PHE A 207 7.83 18.61 -4.67
CA PHE A 207 9.07 19.36 -4.51
C PHE A 207 9.64 19.26 -3.11
N PHE A 208 10.95 19.48 -3.01
CA PHE A 208 11.64 19.63 -1.73
C PHE A 208 12.79 20.62 -1.89
N THR A 209 12.97 21.48 -0.89
CA THR A 209 14.05 22.45 -0.82
C THR A 209 14.69 22.45 0.57
N VAL A 210 16.00 22.62 0.62
CA VAL A 210 16.76 22.83 1.85
C VAL A 210 17.66 24.02 1.67
N LYS A 211 17.75 24.88 2.69
CA LYS A 211 18.64 26.02 2.71
C LYS A 211 19.17 26.26 4.12
N GLN A 212 20.49 26.23 4.27
CA GLN A 212 21.16 26.48 5.53
C GLN A 212 21.87 27.83 5.50
N ASP A 213 21.71 28.63 6.53
CA ASP A 213 22.55 29.80 6.82
C ASP A 213 23.36 29.58 8.13
N THR A 214 23.91 30.63 8.72
CA THR A 214 24.73 30.53 9.94
C THR A 214 23.93 30.30 11.22
N ALA A 215 22.65 30.55 11.21
CA ALA A 215 21.78 30.50 12.38
C ALA A 215 20.69 29.43 12.28
N ARG A 216 20.38 28.94 11.06
CA ARG A 216 19.27 28.02 10.85
C ARG A 216 19.37 27.24 9.57
N MET A 217 18.60 26.16 9.51
CA MET A 217 18.32 25.39 8.31
C MET A 217 16.81 25.40 8.04
N LYS A 218 16.43 25.85 6.85
CA LYS A 218 15.04 25.82 6.36
C LYS A 218 14.84 24.64 5.44
N LEU A 219 13.75 23.91 5.66
CA LEU A 219 13.28 22.81 4.86
C LEU A 219 11.88 23.17 4.35
N GLN A 220 11.60 22.88 3.11
CA GLN A 220 10.25 23.00 2.56
C GLN A 220 10.03 21.90 1.56
N GLY A 221 8.97 21.13 1.73
CA GLY A 221 8.55 20.11 0.78
C GLY A 221 7.04 20.19 0.55
N GLY A 222 6.55 19.55 -0.49
CA GLY A 222 5.12 19.55 -0.71
C GLY A 222 4.69 18.90 -2.01
N VAL A 223 3.37 18.80 -2.12
CA VAL A 223 2.65 18.32 -3.30
C VAL A 223 1.69 19.42 -3.73
N ILE A 224 1.71 19.73 -5.02
CA ILE A 224 0.80 20.72 -5.63
C ILE A 224 0.13 20.06 -6.82
N ASN A 225 -1.19 19.96 -6.77
CA ASN A 225 -2.03 19.64 -7.90
C ASN A 225 -2.76 20.90 -8.38
N GLY A 226 -2.47 21.31 -9.60
CA GLY A 226 -3.02 22.53 -10.19
C GLY A 226 -4.46 22.37 -10.71
N PRO A 227 -5.09 23.47 -11.22
CA PRO A 227 -6.46 23.44 -11.71
C PRO A 227 -6.74 22.49 -12.89
N LYS A 228 -5.68 22.02 -13.56
CA LYS A 228 -5.79 21.05 -14.68
C LYS A 228 -5.63 19.61 -14.26
N ASN A 229 -5.38 19.34 -12.96
CA ASN A 229 -5.32 17.96 -12.47
C ASN A 229 -6.70 17.33 -12.59
N PRO A 230 -6.83 16.13 -13.23
CA PRO A 230 -8.12 15.51 -13.48
C PRO A 230 -8.76 14.89 -12.23
N GLN A 231 -7.99 14.72 -11.13
CA GLN A 231 -8.46 14.05 -9.93
C GLN A 231 -8.78 15.05 -8.82
N PHE A 232 -7.76 15.77 -8.33
CA PHE A 232 -7.92 16.65 -7.17
C PHE A 232 -7.04 17.88 -7.31
N VAL A 233 -7.60 19.04 -6.98
CA VAL A 233 -6.88 20.31 -6.91
C VAL A 233 -6.58 20.64 -5.47
N PHE A 234 -5.31 20.69 -5.09
CA PHE A 234 -4.88 21.02 -3.73
C PHE A 234 -3.40 21.44 -3.68
N ARG A 235 -3.02 22.07 -2.59
CA ARG A 235 -1.63 22.30 -2.22
C ARG A 235 -1.40 21.79 -0.80
N SER A 236 -0.46 20.88 -0.62
CA SER A 236 0.01 20.46 0.69
C SER A 236 1.49 20.77 0.82
N THR A 237 1.87 21.49 1.87
CA THR A 237 3.27 21.88 2.13
C THR A 237 3.68 21.53 3.54
N LEU A 238 4.92 21.05 3.67
CA LEU A 238 5.61 20.81 4.92
C LEU A 238 6.75 21.83 4.99
N THR A 239 6.75 22.68 6.01
CA THR A 239 7.81 23.66 6.24
C THR A 239 8.50 23.35 7.56
N GLY A 240 9.83 23.21 7.53
CA GLY A 240 10.68 23.00 8.71
C GLY A 240 11.68 24.15 8.87
N GLU A 241 11.92 24.56 10.08
CA GLU A 241 13.00 25.47 10.42
C GLU A 241 13.73 24.94 11.65
N VAL A 242 15.01 24.63 11.50
CA VAL A 242 15.86 24.17 12.59
C VAL A 242 16.85 25.29 12.91
N ARG A 243 16.73 25.85 14.11
CA ARG A 243 17.64 26.88 14.66
C ARG A 243 18.63 26.25 15.63
N ASN A 244 19.49 27.04 16.21
CA ASN A 244 20.47 26.52 17.18
C ASN A 244 19.81 25.97 18.46
N GLU A 245 18.68 26.54 18.86
CA GLU A 245 18.04 26.27 20.16
C GLU A 245 16.60 25.75 20.05
N ASP A 246 16.02 25.71 18.86
CA ASP A 246 14.68 25.19 18.62
C ASP A 246 14.53 24.65 17.20
N ALA A 247 13.48 23.88 17.00
CA ALA A 247 13.06 23.39 15.68
C ALA A 247 11.55 23.53 15.54
N GLU A 248 11.12 23.98 14.37
CA GLU A 248 9.71 24.08 14.01
C GLU A 248 9.43 23.21 12.79
N LEU A 249 8.28 22.54 12.81
CA LEU A 249 7.74 21.80 11.68
C LEU A 249 6.28 22.15 11.53
N THR A 250 5.84 22.58 10.34
CA THR A 250 4.45 22.98 10.08
C THR A 250 3.97 22.32 8.80
N VAL A 251 2.76 21.77 8.84
CA VAL A 251 2.01 21.27 7.68
C VAL A 251 0.90 22.26 7.36
N ASP A 252 0.78 22.61 6.08
CA ASP A 252 -0.29 23.43 5.52
C ASP A 252 -0.95 22.67 4.36
N TYR A 253 -2.27 22.51 4.41
CA TYR A 253 -3.07 21.94 3.33
C TYR A 253 -4.17 22.92 2.94
N VAL A 254 -4.24 23.22 1.64
CA VAL A 254 -5.28 24.10 1.07
C VAL A 254 -5.96 23.35 -0.08
N ASN A 255 -7.28 23.24 -0.03
CA ASN A 255 -8.08 22.58 -1.07
C ASN A 255 -8.21 23.44 -2.35
N GLY A 256 -8.83 22.89 -3.40
CA GLY A 256 -9.05 23.58 -4.67
C GLY A 256 -9.97 24.80 -4.61
N LYS A 257 -10.71 24.98 -3.51
CA LYS A 257 -11.56 26.15 -3.24
C LYS A 257 -10.80 27.28 -2.52
N GLY A 258 -9.52 27.06 -2.19
CA GLY A 258 -8.71 28.02 -1.43
C GLY A 258 -8.96 28.00 0.09
N GLN A 259 -9.63 26.96 0.60
CA GLN A 259 -9.90 26.81 2.03
C GLN A 259 -8.75 26.04 2.69
N THR A 260 -8.27 26.51 3.85
CA THR A 260 -7.26 25.82 4.64
C THR A 260 -7.92 24.67 5.40
N GLY A 261 -7.53 23.44 5.06
CA GLY A 261 -8.01 22.22 5.72
C GLY A 261 -7.10 21.76 6.85
N VAL A 262 -5.79 22.04 6.74
CA VAL A 262 -4.81 21.79 7.80
C VAL A 262 -3.85 22.97 7.87
N LEU A 263 -3.64 23.48 9.07
CA LEU A 263 -2.54 24.35 9.45
C LEU A 263 -2.11 23.96 10.86
N PHE A 264 -1.12 23.08 10.93
CA PHE A 264 -0.72 22.46 12.19
C PHE A 264 0.78 22.24 12.19
N GLY A 265 1.40 22.37 13.35
CA GLY A 265 2.81 22.13 13.48
C GLY A 265 3.26 21.93 14.92
N ILE A 266 4.56 21.71 15.07
CA ILE A 266 5.21 21.48 16.35
C ILE A 266 6.45 22.36 16.42
N ASN A 267 6.60 23.08 17.55
CA ASN A 267 7.84 23.70 17.95
C ASN A 267 8.50 22.86 19.03
N ALA A 268 9.75 22.48 18.83
CA ALA A 268 10.55 21.65 19.73
C ALA A 268 11.71 22.46 20.30
N ARG A 269 11.82 22.54 21.64
CA ARG A 269 12.91 23.24 22.34
C ARG A 269 13.59 22.33 23.36
N PRO A 270 14.92 22.14 23.28
CA PRO A 270 15.67 21.48 24.33
C PRO A 270 15.59 22.28 25.65
N LEU A 271 15.39 21.59 26.77
CA LEU A 271 15.49 22.16 28.11
C LEU A 271 16.70 21.58 28.81
N THR A 272 17.54 22.45 29.39
CA THR A 272 18.68 22.10 30.22
C THR A 272 18.30 22.15 31.71
N GLU A 273 19.13 21.59 32.57
CA GLU A 273 18.98 21.65 34.05
C GLU A 273 18.83 23.10 34.51
N GLY A 274 17.78 23.41 35.27
CA GLY A 274 17.46 24.76 35.76
C GLY A 274 16.00 25.16 35.65
N HIS A 275 15.22 24.49 34.83
CA HIS A 275 13.79 24.77 34.65
C HIS A 275 12.85 23.88 35.48
N GLY A 276 13.37 23.20 36.52
CA GLY A 276 12.55 22.40 37.44
C GLY A 276 12.09 21.02 36.92
N ARG A 277 12.33 20.70 35.65
CA ARG A 277 11.93 19.43 35.02
C ARG A 277 13.09 18.56 34.53
N GLY A 278 14.35 19.01 34.70
CA GLY A 278 15.56 18.30 34.26
C GLY A 278 15.80 18.42 32.74
N ASN A 279 16.67 17.56 32.21
CA ASN A 279 17.05 17.54 30.80
C ASN A 279 16.00 16.87 29.92
N GLY A 280 15.52 17.57 28.88
CA GLY A 280 14.50 17.03 27.98
C GLY A 280 14.26 17.89 26.76
N VAL A 281 13.14 17.66 26.09
CA VAL A 281 12.62 18.45 24.97
C VAL A 281 11.18 18.86 25.27
N LEU A 282 10.91 20.15 25.19
CA LEU A 282 9.57 20.69 25.27
C LEU A 282 9.01 20.82 23.85
N LEU A 283 7.85 20.27 23.62
CA LEU A 283 7.07 20.39 22.38
C LEU A 283 5.84 21.26 22.64
N ASN A 284 5.58 22.19 21.75
CA ASN A 284 4.35 22.97 21.72
C ASN A 284 3.72 22.85 20.34
N LEU A 285 2.40 22.76 20.28
CA LEU A 285 1.68 22.81 19.02
C LEU A 285 1.60 24.24 18.50
N ILE A 286 1.71 24.43 17.21
CA ILE A 286 1.69 25.75 16.53
C ILE A 286 0.78 25.67 15.29
N PRO A 287 0.17 26.80 14.86
CA PRO A 287 0.10 28.11 15.57
C PRO A 287 -0.76 28.03 16.84
N ALA A 288 -0.96 29.13 17.53
CA ALA A 288 -1.82 29.24 18.72
C ALA A 288 -3.27 28.82 18.45
N GLU A 289 -3.72 28.91 17.22
CA GLU A 289 -5.02 28.48 16.73
C GLU A 289 -4.80 27.51 15.52
N PRO A 290 -4.49 26.24 15.76
CA PRO A 290 -4.28 25.29 14.67
C PRO A 290 -5.58 24.98 13.93
N ILE A 291 -5.45 24.59 12.66
CA ILE A 291 -6.57 24.12 11.83
C ILE A 291 -6.35 22.66 11.52
N ILE A 292 -7.33 21.80 11.82
CA ILE A 292 -7.32 20.38 11.51
C ILE A 292 -8.70 20.04 10.95
N ALA A 293 -8.72 19.35 9.80
CA ALA A 293 -9.96 18.97 9.11
C ALA A 293 -10.93 20.16 8.93
N PHE A 294 -10.41 21.31 8.45
CA PHE A 294 -11.11 22.58 8.27
C PHE A 294 -11.65 23.23 9.56
N ARG A 295 -11.33 22.69 10.74
CA ARG A 295 -11.75 23.19 12.05
C ARG A 295 -10.62 23.97 12.70
N LYS A 296 -10.96 25.13 13.21
CA LYS A 296 -10.07 25.97 14.02
C LYS A 296 -10.18 25.53 15.48
N PHE A 297 -9.04 25.34 16.12
CA PHE A 297 -8.96 24.90 17.51
C PHE A 297 -8.44 26.03 18.40
N HIS A 298 -8.87 26.00 19.65
CA HIS A 298 -8.42 26.87 20.72
C HIS A 298 -7.88 26.00 21.86
N PHE A 299 -6.77 26.40 22.45
CA PHE A 299 -6.21 25.72 23.61
C PHE A 299 -6.81 26.24 24.89
N ALA A 300 -7.12 25.37 25.83
CA ALA A 300 -7.44 25.74 27.19
C ALA A 300 -6.21 26.41 27.87
N ASP A 301 -6.42 27.23 28.91
CA ASP A 301 -5.35 27.94 29.59
C ASP A 301 -4.24 27.00 30.12
N ASN A 302 -2.98 27.33 29.82
CA ASN A 302 -1.78 26.58 30.19
C ASN A 302 -1.75 25.13 29.69
N SER A 303 -2.55 24.78 28.67
CA SER A 303 -2.55 23.51 27.99
C SER A 303 -1.95 23.67 26.59
N ASN A 304 -0.96 23.19 26.22
CA ASN A 304 -0.28 23.13 24.92
C ASN A 304 1.20 22.84 25.13
N TRP A 305 1.46 21.71 25.76
CA TRP A 305 2.83 21.26 25.88
C TRP A 305 2.93 19.74 26.04
N ILE A 306 4.01 19.20 25.49
CA ILE A 306 4.47 17.82 25.70
C ILE A 306 5.94 17.92 26.11
N TYR A 307 6.32 17.31 27.19
CA TYR A 307 7.68 17.28 27.69
C TYR A 307 8.26 15.88 27.58
N LEU A 308 9.27 15.72 26.74
CA LEU A 308 10.02 14.48 26.57
C LEU A 308 11.28 14.53 27.43
N HIS A 309 11.28 13.80 28.54
CA HIS A 309 12.42 13.74 29.43
C HIS A 309 13.53 12.82 28.85
N LYS A 310 14.81 13.06 29.24
CA LYS A 310 15.97 12.29 28.78
C LYS A 310 15.85 10.77 29.08
N ASN A 311 15.19 10.38 30.18
CA ASN A 311 14.93 8.99 30.55
C ASN A 311 13.70 8.38 29.85
N MET A 312 13.26 8.96 28.74
CA MET A 312 12.10 8.53 27.95
C MET A 312 10.73 8.74 28.64
N ARG A 313 10.65 9.41 29.78
CA ARG A 313 9.38 9.82 30.37
C ARG A 313 8.73 10.92 29.52
N VAL A 314 7.44 10.75 29.27
CA VAL A 314 6.60 11.72 28.57
C VAL A 314 5.61 12.34 29.54
N TYR A 315 5.56 13.65 29.58
CA TYR A 315 4.51 14.39 30.27
C TYR A 315 3.81 15.24 29.23
N ALA A 316 2.49 15.20 29.22
CA ALA A 316 1.69 15.96 28.27
C ALA A 316 0.56 16.73 28.98
N ASN A 317 0.21 17.87 28.43
CA ASN A 317 -0.99 18.60 28.75
C ASN A 317 -1.42 19.38 27.51
N ILE A 318 -2.10 18.67 26.61
CA ILE A 318 -2.78 19.24 25.45
C ILE A 318 -4.27 19.17 25.74
N ASP A 319 -4.95 20.29 25.62
CA ASP A 319 -6.40 20.38 25.72
C ASP A 319 -6.86 21.45 24.73
N MET A 320 -7.46 21.00 23.64
CA MET A 320 -7.93 21.88 22.58
C MET A 320 -9.29 21.47 22.06
N ASP A 321 -10.14 22.46 21.85
CA ASP A 321 -11.48 22.28 21.32
C ASP A 321 -11.72 23.21 20.12
N SER A 322 -12.66 22.81 19.27
CA SER A 322 -13.22 23.65 18.22
C SER A 322 -14.61 24.17 18.62
N ASP A 323 -15.07 25.21 17.94
CA ASP A 323 -16.37 25.85 18.21
C ASP A 323 -17.58 24.91 18.07
N ASP A 324 -17.44 23.82 17.33
CA ASP A 324 -18.49 22.82 17.08
C ASP A 324 -18.39 21.56 17.97
N GLY A 325 -17.48 21.58 18.94
CA GLY A 325 -17.36 20.55 19.98
C GLY A 325 -16.48 19.37 19.59
N LEU A 326 -15.69 19.44 18.49
CA LEU A 326 -14.59 18.52 18.26
C LEU A 326 -13.48 18.86 19.27
N CYS A 327 -13.10 17.89 20.10
CA CYS A 327 -12.02 18.09 21.07
C CYS A 327 -10.90 17.06 20.92
N PHE A 328 -9.70 17.47 21.26
CA PHE A 328 -8.54 16.62 21.43
C PHE A 328 -7.85 16.93 22.75
N ARG A 329 -7.71 15.90 23.57
CA ARG A 329 -7.02 15.96 24.86
C ARG A 329 -5.91 14.93 24.91
N MET A 330 -4.77 15.32 25.46
CA MET A 330 -3.66 14.43 25.77
C MET A 330 -3.06 14.87 27.10
N GLN A 331 -3.29 14.09 28.14
CA GLN A 331 -2.91 14.48 29.50
C GLN A 331 -2.18 13.37 30.22
N SER A 332 -1.10 13.73 30.92
CA SER A 332 -0.39 12.82 31.82
C SER A 332 -0.95 12.94 33.23
N ASP A 333 -1.08 11.81 33.92
CA ASP A 333 -1.39 11.82 35.35
C ASP A 333 -0.21 12.40 36.15
N LYS A 334 -0.44 13.57 36.76
CA LYS A 334 0.58 14.28 37.54
C LYS A 334 0.85 13.63 38.90
N ASN A 335 -0.07 12.81 39.39
CA ASN A 335 0.02 12.15 40.71
C ASN A 335 0.72 10.79 40.63
N ASP A 336 0.85 10.24 39.43
CA ASP A 336 1.54 8.95 39.23
C ASP A 336 3.06 9.17 39.19
N THR A 337 3.71 8.78 40.28
CA THR A 337 5.18 8.84 40.41
C THR A 337 5.87 7.50 40.14
N LEU A 338 5.09 6.41 40.00
CA LEU A 338 5.60 5.04 39.86
C LEU A 338 5.76 4.65 38.39
N SER A 339 4.90 5.11 37.53
CA SER A 339 4.95 4.82 36.11
C SER A 339 6.02 5.66 35.39
N LEU A 340 6.63 5.08 34.38
CA LEU A 340 7.47 5.82 33.43
C LEU A 340 6.61 6.73 32.56
N GLN A 341 5.42 6.24 32.19
CA GLN A 341 4.44 6.99 31.42
C GLN A 341 3.04 6.61 31.93
N ASN A 342 2.17 7.61 32.05
CA ASN A 342 0.74 7.44 32.30
C ASN A 342 0.03 8.57 31.55
N ILE A 343 -0.49 8.23 30.37
CA ILE A 343 -1.01 9.20 29.40
C ILE A 343 -2.41 8.79 29.01
N ASN A 344 -3.37 9.70 29.15
CA ASN A 344 -4.69 9.59 28.58
C ASN A 344 -4.77 10.45 27.30
N VAL A 345 -5.35 9.88 26.24
CA VAL A 345 -5.62 10.55 24.95
C VAL A 345 -7.10 10.40 24.65
N GLU A 346 -7.77 11.51 24.40
CA GLU A 346 -9.18 11.59 24.00
C GLU A 346 -9.29 12.37 22.68
N LEU A 347 -10.05 11.85 21.75
CA LEU A 347 -10.48 12.53 20.53
C LEU A 347 -12.00 12.34 20.40
N SER A 348 -12.75 13.40 20.37
CA SER A 348 -14.21 13.32 20.33
C SER A 348 -14.77 14.10 19.15
N ARG A 349 -15.78 13.48 18.48
CA ARG A 349 -16.62 14.11 17.46
C ARG A 349 -15.88 14.56 16.18
N LEU A 350 -14.83 13.82 15.77
CA LEU A 350 -14.16 14.06 14.48
C LEU A 350 -15.05 13.61 13.31
N ARG A 351 -15.37 14.52 12.41
CA ARG A 351 -16.10 14.20 11.19
C ARG A 351 -15.17 13.60 10.14
N LEU A 352 -15.43 12.36 9.76
CA LEU A 352 -14.59 11.61 8.81
C LEU A 352 -14.66 12.18 7.40
N ASP A 353 -15.81 12.76 6.99
CA ASP A 353 -15.93 13.41 5.67
C ASP A 353 -14.98 14.60 5.52
N GLU A 354 -14.76 15.37 6.56
CA GLU A 354 -13.83 16.50 6.57
C GLU A 354 -12.38 16.03 6.60
N LEU A 355 -12.09 14.94 7.34
CA LEU A 355 -10.77 14.33 7.33
C LEU A 355 -10.41 13.77 5.94
N THR A 356 -11.34 13.09 5.28
CA THR A 356 -11.09 12.55 3.93
C THR A 356 -11.00 13.64 2.86
N GLU A 357 -11.57 14.82 3.09
CA GLU A 357 -11.38 15.96 2.19
C GLU A 357 -9.94 16.52 2.22
N VAL A 358 -9.24 16.43 3.36
CA VAL A 358 -7.81 16.79 3.45
C VAL A 358 -6.87 15.68 3.03
N LEU A 359 -7.39 14.47 2.81
CA LEU A 359 -6.66 13.29 2.33
C LEU A 359 -7.30 12.77 1.03
N PRO A 360 -7.21 13.51 -0.08
CA PRO A 360 -8.06 13.34 -1.26
C PRO A 360 -7.92 11.97 -1.96
N TYR A 361 -6.85 11.22 -1.71
CA TYR A 361 -6.64 9.89 -2.28
C TYR A 361 -7.10 8.73 -1.37
N MET A 362 -7.65 9.05 -0.20
CA MET A 362 -8.31 8.05 0.64
C MET A 362 -9.73 7.77 0.16
N PRO A 363 -10.27 6.57 0.39
CA PRO A 363 -11.68 6.29 0.19
C PRO A 363 -12.57 7.29 0.93
N ARG A 364 -13.71 7.63 0.37
CA ARG A 364 -14.65 8.56 1.02
C ARG A 364 -15.28 7.88 2.23
N LEU A 365 -14.96 8.40 3.40
CA LEU A 365 -15.57 7.99 4.66
C LEU A 365 -16.48 9.11 5.16
N THR A 366 -17.63 8.76 5.73
CA THR A 366 -18.44 9.68 6.54
C THR A 366 -18.76 9.03 7.86
N GLY A 367 -19.08 9.83 8.85
CA GLY A 367 -19.40 9.38 10.20
C GLY A 367 -18.74 10.27 11.23
N LEU A 368 -19.13 10.08 12.49
CA LEU A 368 -18.61 10.82 13.63
C LEU A 368 -17.70 9.89 14.45
N PHE A 369 -16.39 10.12 14.35
CA PHE A 369 -15.37 9.31 15.03
C PHE A 369 -15.06 9.90 16.41
N SER A 370 -15.02 9.04 17.42
CA SER A 370 -14.51 9.34 18.75
C SER A 370 -13.63 8.20 19.24
N ALA A 371 -12.56 8.53 19.97
CA ALA A 371 -11.66 7.54 20.54
C ALA A 371 -11.09 8.01 21.86
N GLU A 372 -10.88 7.07 22.78
CA GLU A 372 -10.18 7.27 24.04
C GLU A 372 -9.13 6.18 24.21
N ALA A 373 -7.94 6.54 24.72
CA ALA A 373 -6.89 5.58 25.02
C ALA A 373 -6.14 5.99 26.30
N ASN A 374 -5.88 5.02 27.15
CA ASN A 374 -5.01 5.15 28.31
C ASN A 374 -3.77 4.26 28.15
N TYR A 375 -2.60 4.84 28.30
CA TYR A 375 -1.30 4.18 28.16
C TYR A 375 -0.49 4.33 29.45
N ILE A 376 -0.24 3.21 30.12
CA ILE A 376 0.55 3.16 31.35
C ILE A 376 1.74 2.24 31.14
N GLN A 377 2.94 2.79 31.30
CA GLN A 377 4.19 2.03 31.23
C GLN A 377 4.97 2.17 32.53
N THR A 378 5.32 1.05 33.13
CA THR A 378 6.26 0.97 34.27
C THR A 378 7.64 0.49 33.78
N ALA A 379 8.58 0.30 34.67
CA ALA A 379 9.88 -0.28 34.33
C ALA A 379 9.79 -1.75 33.84
N THR A 380 8.75 -2.46 34.21
CA THR A 380 8.60 -3.91 33.99
C THR A 380 7.31 -4.30 33.27
N SER A 381 6.37 -3.38 33.07
CA SER A 381 5.06 -3.72 32.52
C SER A 381 4.49 -2.60 31.64
N LEU A 382 3.62 -3.01 30.73
CA LEU A 382 2.86 -2.14 29.84
C LEU A 382 1.36 -2.47 29.99
N GLN A 383 0.55 -1.46 30.22
CA GLN A 383 -0.91 -1.53 30.18
C GLN A 383 -1.43 -0.52 29.14
N VAL A 384 -2.34 -0.97 28.32
CA VAL A 384 -3.03 -0.11 27.34
C VAL A 384 -4.52 -0.43 27.39
N SER A 385 -5.36 0.60 27.43
CA SER A 385 -6.81 0.48 27.20
C SER A 385 -7.18 1.49 26.13
N ALA A 386 -7.90 1.06 25.11
CA ALA A 386 -8.34 1.93 24.02
C ALA A 386 -9.78 1.57 23.60
N GLU A 387 -10.54 2.58 23.30
CA GLU A 387 -11.88 2.47 22.75
C GLU A 387 -12.03 3.45 21.60
N ALA A 388 -12.67 3.02 20.52
CA ALA A 388 -12.93 3.86 19.35
C ALA A 388 -14.32 3.55 18.79
N ASN A 389 -15.06 4.61 18.45
CA ASN A 389 -16.41 4.51 17.93
C ASN A 389 -16.59 5.37 16.70
N VAL A 390 -17.35 4.91 15.73
CA VAL A 390 -17.80 5.67 14.57
C VAL A 390 -19.31 5.56 14.44
N GLU A 391 -20.00 6.67 14.65
CA GLU A 391 -21.44 6.73 14.42
C GLU A 391 -21.74 6.96 12.93
N LYS A 392 -22.71 6.24 12.39
CA LYS A 392 -23.21 6.35 11.00
C LYS A 392 -22.09 6.28 9.96
N LEU A 393 -21.19 5.30 10.13
CA LEU A 393 -20.11 5.10 9.17
C LEU A 393 -20.68 4.76 7.78
N THR A 394 -20.19 5.47 6.77
CA THR A 394 -20.31 5.05 5.38
C THR A 394 -18.93 4.92 4.73
N TYR A 395 -18.77 3.96 3.86
CA TYR A 395 -17.59 3.76 3.02
C TYR A 395 -18.01 3.90 1.55
N GLU A 396 -17.37 4.79 0.78
CA GLU A 396 -17.71 5.07 -0.63
C GLU A 396 -19.24 5.24 -0.85
N ARG A 397 -19.92 5.96 0.06
CA ARG A 397 -21.38 6.19 0.10
C ARG A 397 -22.23 4.96 0.46
N GLN A 398 -21.62 3.80 0.76
CA GLN A 398 -22.35 2.62 1.22
C GLN A 398 -22.44 2.63 2.74
N PRO A 399 -23.61 2.41 3.33
CA PRO A 399 -23.75 2.40 4.79
C PRO A 399 -23.08 1.16 5.38
N VAL A 400 -22.30 1.38 6.42
CA VAL A 400 -21.71 0.31 7.26
C VAL A 400 -22.49 0.17 8.57
N GLY A 401 -22.95 1.28 9.16
CA GLY A 401 -23.65 1.35 10.45
C GLY A 401 -22.81 2.03 11.54
N ASP A 402 -23.25 1.91 12.77
CA ASP A 402 -22.48 2.34 13.94
C ASP A 402 -21.48 1.24 14.30
N ILE A 403 -20.20 1.55 14.39
CA ILE A 403 -19.17 0.58 14.76
C ILE A 403 -18.41 1.04 15.99
N GLY A 404 -18.04 0.09 16.86
CA GLY A 404 -17.20 0.32 18.01
C GLY A 404 -16.14 -0.78 18.13
N LEU A 405 -14.97 -0.41 18.63
CA LEU A 405 -13.85 -1.29 18.90
C LEU A 405 -13.27 -0.94 20.26
N GLY A 406 -13.17 -1.91 21.15
CA GLY A 406 -12.44 -1.78 22.39
C GLY A 406 -11.30 -2.78 22.47
N ALA A 407 -10.18 -2.37 23.07
CA ALA A 407 -9.03 -3.24 23.32
C ALA A 407 -8.38 -2.89 24.64
N THR A 408 -8.10 -3.92 25.45
CA THR A 408 -7.40 -3.78 26.72
C THR A 408 -6.22 -4.77 26.76
N TRP A 409 -5.05 -4.26 27.03
CA TRP A 409 -3.83 -5.02 27.23
C TRP A 409 -3.34 -4.83 28.66
N LEU A 410 -3.30 -5.91 29.43
CA LEU A 410 -2.93 -5.90 30.84
C LEU A 410 -1.74 -6.80 31.12
N PRO A 411 -0.80 -6.36 31.95
CA PRO A 411 0.27 -7.22 32.44
C PRO A 411 -0.27 -8.22 33.48
N GLY A 412 0.18 -9.45 33.39
CA GLY A 412 -0.05 -10.50 34.35
C GLY A 412 1.24 -10.92 35.09
N ASP A 413 1.17 -12.03 35.80
CA ASP A 413 2.33 -12.60 36.49
C ASP A 413 3.26 -13.33 35.50
N LYS A 414 4.56 -13.39 35.83
CA LYS A 414 5.56 -14.23 35.13
C LYS A 414 5.65 -14.06 33.62
N ASN A 415 5.75 -12.82 33.13
CA ASN A 415 5.79 -12.51 31.69
C ASN A 415 4.54 -12.96 30.91
N THR A 416 3.39 -12.89 31.55
CA THR A 416 2.09 -13.11 30.93
C THR A 416 1.43 -11.77 30.68
N HIS A 417 0.71 -11.66 29.56
CA HIS A 417 -0.09 -10.51 29.20
C HIS A 417 -1.49 -10.98 28.82
N TYR A 418 -2.49 -10.22 29.21
CA TYR A 418 -3.89 -10.45 28.89
C TYR A 418 -4.35 -9.43 27.87
N LEU A 419 -5.00 -9.90 26.83
CA LEU A 419 -5.66 -9.09 25.81
C LEU A 419 -7.16 -9.36 25.89
N ASN A 420 -7.96 -8.32 25.99
CA ASN A 420 -9.38 -8.39 25.79
C ASN A 420 -9.76 -7.40 24.72
N THR A 421 -10.54 -7.83 23.72
CA THR A 421 -11.04 -6.98 22.64
C THR A 421 -12.48 -7.29 22.37
N TYR A 422 -13.25 -6.27 22.01
CA TYR A 422 -14.60 -6.43 21.53
C TYR A 422 -14.87 -5.55 20.31
N PHE A 423 -15.81 -5.96 19.49
CA PHE A 423 -16.30 -5.21 18.35
C PHE A 423 -17.82 -5.12 18.43
N THR A 424 -18.34 -3.90 18.27
CA THR A 424 -19.78 -3.63 18.28
C THR A 424 -20.25 -3.16 16.90
N HIS A 425 -21.47 -3.51 16.56
CA HIS A 425 -22.18 -3.01 15.38
C HIS A 425 -23.59 -2.61 15.76
N ASP A 426 -24.01 -1.39 15.42
CA ASP A 426 -25.31 -0.81 15.77
C ASP A 426 -25.60 -0.91 17.29
N ASN A 427 -24.58 -0.70 18.14
CA ASN A 427 -24.56 -0.81 19.62
C ASN A 427 -24.73 -2.23 20.18
N GLU A 428 -24.67 -3.27 19.38
CA GLU A 428 -24.63 -4.66 19.83
C GLU A 428 -23.20 -5.20 19.72
N GLU A 429 -22.78 -5.97 20.74
CA GLU A 429 -21.47 -6.62 20.75
C GLU A 429 -21.56 -7.88 19.89
N VAL A 430 -20.88 -7.85 18.74
CA VAL A 430 -20.96 -8.92 17.73
C VAL A 430 -19.69 -9.78 17.67
N MET A 431 -18.62 -9.34 18.34
CA MET A 431 -17.38 -10.13 18.48
C MET A 431 -16.66 -9.77 19.78
N ILE A 432 -16.22 -10.80 20.48
CA ILE A 432 -15.32 -10.69 21.64
C ILE A 432 -14.11 -11.59 21.38
N ALA A 433 -12.93 -11.12 21.78
CA ALA A 433 -11.75 -11.96 21.79
C ALA A 433 -10.95 -11.75 23.08
N ASP A 434 -10.71 -12.83 23.78
CA ASP A 434 -9.89 -12.91 24.99
C ASP A 434 -8.59 -13.63 24.69
N GLY A 435 -7.49 -13.00 25.00
CA GLY A 435 -6.16 -13.51 24.68
C GLY A 435 -5.21 -13.54 25.88
N ILE A 436 -4.34 -14.51 25.87
CA ILE A 436 -3.23 -14.63 26.81
C ILE A 436 -1.95 -14.80 25.99
N LEU A 437 -1.00 -13.87 26.18
CA LEU A 437 0.33 -13.98 25.64
C LEU A 437 1.30 -14.32 26.78
N THR A 438 2.05 -15.39 26.65
CA THR A 438 3.03 -15.81 27.67
C THR A 438 4.40 -15.98 27.04
N GLN A 439 5.41 -15.31 27.61
CA GLN A 439 6.80 -15.50 27.24
C GLN A 439 7.47 -16.52 28.16
N LYS A 440 7.81 -17.68 27.60
CA LYS A 440 8.44 -18.78 28.35
C LYS A 440 9.71 -19.25 27.65
N ASN A 441 10.84 -19.20 28.34
CA ASN A 441 12.15 -19.62 27.78
C ASN A 441 12.53 -18.93 26.45
N GLY A 442 12.20 -17.64 26.31
CA GLY A 442 12.49 -16.87 25.10
C GLY A 442 11.60 -17.21 23.90
N LYS A 443 10.50 -17.96 24.11
CA LYS A 443 9.47 -18.21 23.11
C LYS A 443 8.14 -17.60 23.55
N ASP A 444 7.50 -16.92 22.64
CA ASP A 444 6.19 -16.33 22.86
C ASP A 444 5.11 -17.35 22.46
N THR A 445 4.19 -17.61 23.37
CA THR A 445 3.01 -18.46 23.16
C THR A 445 1.76 -17.64 23.29
N LEU A 446 0.81 -17.88 22.40
CA LEU A 446 -0.47 -17.20 22.32
C LEU A 446 -1.60 -18.19 22.61
N GLU A 447 -2.61 -17.73 23.36
CA GLU A 447 -3.90 -18.38 23.49
C GLU A 447 -4.97 -17.30 23.31
N VAL A 448 -5.80 -17.41 22.29
CA VAL A 448 -6.89 -16.45 22.01
C VAL A 448 -8.19 -17.22 21.79
N SER A 449 -9.21 -16.87 22.51
CA SER A 449 -10.58 -17.33 22.31
C SER A 449 -11.41 -16.19 21.72
N THR A 450 -11.92 -16.39 20.51
CA THR A 450 -12.80 -15.43 19.85
C THR A 450 -14.20 -16.00 19.74
N ARG A 451 -15.21 -15.20 20.04
CA ARG A 451 -16.62 -15.53 19.91
C ARG A 451 -17.31 -14.52 19.01
N PHE A 452 -18.08 -15.01 18.05
CA PHE A 452 -18.95 -14.24 17.18
C PHE A 452 -20.40 -14.47 17.59
N GLU A 453 -21.15 -13.41 17.79
CA GLU A 453 -22.57 -13.42 18.12
C GLU A 453 -23.31 -12.50 17.16
N HIS A 454 -24.04 -13.08 16.21
CA HIS A 454 -24.78 -12.36 15.18
C HIS A 454 -23.94 -11.33 14.42
N PHE A 455 -22.68 -11.70 14.08
CA PHE A 455 -21.77 -10.81 13.34
C PHE A 455 -22.32 -10.57 11.92
N PRO A 456 -22.78 -9.33 11.59
CA PRO A 456 -23.58 -9.09 10.40
C PRO A 456 -22.75 -9.02 9.13
N LEU A 457 -22.92 -9.99 8.22
CA LEU A 457 -22.24 -10.03 6.92
C LEU A 457 -22.62 -8.86 5.99
N LYS A 458 -23.77 -8.20 6.23
CA LYS A 458 -24.19 -7.01 5.48
C LYS A 458 -23.13 -5.89 5.48
N MET A 459 -22.29 -5.80 6.53
CA MET A 459 -21.21 -4.81 6.60
C MET A 459 -20.19 -4.97 5.46
N ALA A 460 -19.94 -6.20 5.03
CA ALA A 460 -19.01 -6.48 3.94
C ALA A 460 -19.44 -5.86 2.61
N ASN A 461 -20.73 -5.60 2.43
CA ASN A 461 -21.28 -5.04 1.17
C ASN A 461 -20.73 -3.66 0.85
N ALA A 462 -20.36 -2.88 1.87
CA ALA A 462 -19.79 -1.55 1.68
C ALA A 462 -18.42 -1.59 0.99
N PHE A 463 -17.69 -2.69 1.12
CA PHE A 463 -16.33 -2.86 0.60
C PHE A 463 -16.27 -3.60 -0.74
N ILE A 464 -17.43 -4.04 -1.27
CA ILE A 464 -17.50 -4.78 -2.53
C ILE A 464 -17.67 -3.79 -3.69
N PRO A 465 -16.72 -3.76 -4.65
CA PRO A 465 -16.80 -2.89 -5.81
C PRO A 465 -18.11 -3.12 -6.58
N ASP A 466 -18.74 -2.04 -7.06
CA ASP A 466 -19.95 -2.04 -7.90
C ASP A 466 -21.12 -2.88 -7.37
N GLN A 467 -21.07 -3.25 -6.08
CA GLN A 467 -22.06 -4.13 -5.46
C GLN A 467 -22.34 -5.41 -6.29
N MET A 468 -21.29 -5.98 -6.89
CA MET A 468 -21.40 -7.18 -7.72
C MET A 468 -22.09 -8.34 -6.98
N VAL A 469 -21.86 -8.42 -5.67
CA VAL A 469 -22.56 -9.32 -4.77
C VAL A 469 -23.05 -8.58 -3.55
N ALA A 470 -24.13 -9.06 -2.93
CA ALA A 470 -24.67 -8.52 -1.68
C ALA A 470 -24.91 -9.67 -0.69
N PHE A 471 -24.26 -9.58 0.46
CA PHE A 471 -24.42 -10.51 1.58
C PHE A 471 -25.58 -10.11 2.50
N THR A 472 -26.27 -11.09 3.06
CA THR A 472 -27.20 -10.94 4.18
C THR A 472 -27.00 -12.08 5.17
N GLY A 473 -27.56 -11.96 6.38
CA GLY A 473 -27.37 -12.94 7.44
C GLY A 473 -26.15 -12.67 8.29
N ASP A 474 -25.92 -13.54 9.25
CA ASP A 474 -24.97 -13.31 10.33
C ASP A 474 -24.00 -14.50 10.47
N ILE A 475 -22.85 -14.24 11.09
CA ILE A 475 -21.89 -15.27 11.48
C ILE A 475 -21.98 -15.45 12.99
N ASP A 476 -22.16 -16.70 13.42
CA ASP A 476 -22.08 -17.13 14.81
C ASP A 476 -20.94 -18.16 14.98
N GLY A 477 -20.50 -18.38 16.21
CA GLY A 477 -19.51 -19.41 16.52
C GLY A 477 -18.29 -18.88 17.24
N GLY A 478 -17.20 -19.65 17.17
CA GLY A 478 -15.97 -19.28 17.86
C GLY A 478 -14.72 -19.90 17.30
N LEU A 479 -13.61 -19.21 17.54
CA LEU A 479 -12.27 -19.63 17.19
C LEU A 479 -11.38 -19.65 18.41
N TYR A 480 -10.63 -20.72 18.58
CA TYR A 480 -9.56 -20.80 19.56
C TYR A 480 -8.22 -20.93 18.84
N ILE A 481 -7.35 -19.96 19.05
CA ILE A 481 -6.02 -19.86 18.44
C ILE A 481 -5.01 -20.04 19.57
N TYR A 482 -4.07 -20.96 19.42
CA TYR A 482 -3.10 -21.27 20.47
C TYR A 482 -1.75 -21.72 19.91
N GLY A 483 -0.72 -21.67 20.76
CA GLY A 483 0.61 -22.16 20.45
C GLY A 483 1.64 -21.06 20.23
N SER A 484 2.70 -21.34 19.44
CA SER A 484 3.73 -20.36 19.13
C SER A 484 3.24 -19.29 18.17
N LEU A 485 3.65 -18.04 18.37
CA LEU A 485 3.35 -16.94 17.43
C LEU A 485 3.80 -17.25 15.99
N ASP A 486 4.91 -17.99 15.82
CA ASP A 486 5.42 -18.34 14.48
C ASP A 486 4.55 -19.39 13.77
N LYS A 487 3.86 -20.24 14.53
CA LYS A 487 3.03 -21.34 14.02
C LYS A 487 1.81 -21.56 14.91
N PRO A 488 0.84 -20.64 14.88
CA PRO A 488 -0.37 -20.79 15.68
C PRO A 488 -1.22 -21.96 15.15
N GLN A 489 -1.90 -22.62 16.08
CA GLN A 489 -2.89 -23.64 15.78
C GLN A 489 -4.27 -23.03 16.01
N MET A 490 -5.24 -23.42 15.16
CA MET A 490 -6.62 -22.92 15.24
C MET A 490 -7.59 -24.11 15.26
N HIS A 491 -8.59 -24.00 16.12
CA HIS A 491 -9.78 -24.82 16.05
C HIS A 491 -11.02 -24.04 16.44
N GLY A 492 -12.18 -24.50 16.03
CA GLY A 492 -13.44 -23.85 16.31
C GLY A 492 -14.52 -24.28 15.33
N ASP A 493 -15.60 -23.53 15.36
CA ASP A 493 -16.71 -23.70 14.44
C ASP A 493 -17.31 -22.35 14.07
N ILE A 494 -17.79 -22.28 12.83
CA ILE A 494 -18.45 -21.10 12.28
C ILE A 494 -19.81 -21.54 11.75
N VAL A 495 -20.87 -20.87 12.16
CA VAL A 495 -22.24 -21.03 11.67
C VAL A 495 -22.59 -19.84 10.81
N LEU A 496 -23.12 -20.09 9.63
CA LEU A 496 -23.65 -19.07 8.73
C LEU A 496 -25.16 -18.97 8.95
N ASP A 497 -25.60 -18.17 9.96
CA ASP A 497 -27.02 -18.05 10.27
C ASP A 497 -27.74 -17.21 9.22
N SER A 498 -28.66 -17.86 8.51
CA SER A 498 -29.51 -17.25 7.48
C SER A 498 -28.73 -16.49 6.41
N VAL A 499 -27.48 -16.88 6.20
CA VAL A 499 -26.60 -16.21 5.24
C VAL A 499 -27.04 -16.47 3.80
N SER A 500 -27.14 -15.41 3.04
CA SER A 500 -27.31 -15.49 1.59
C SER A 500 -26.44 -14.51 0.84
N VAL A 501 -26.15 -14.83 -0.43
CA VAL A 501 -25.44 -13.98 -1.38
C VAL A 501 -26.34 -13.73 -2.58
N TYR A 502 -26.59 -12.46 -2.87
CA TYR A 502 -27.25 -12.04 -4.11
C TYR A 502 -26.20 -11.64 -5.14
N ALA A 503 -26.08 -12.39 -6.22
CA ALA A 503 -25.20 -12.07 -7.36
C ALA A 503 -25.94 -11.16 -8.35
N ARG A 504 -25.63 -9.86 -8.36
CA ARG A 504 -26.35 -8.84 -9.14
C ARG A 504 -26.36 -9.13 -10.64
N GLN A 505 -25.21 -9.48 -11.22
CA GLN A 505 -25.06 -9.74 -12.65
C GLN A 505 -25.86 -10.98 -13.10
N ALA A 506 -25.95 -11.97 -12.21
CA ALA A 506 -26.72 -13.18 -12.42
C ALA A 506 -28.21 -13.01 -12.04
N GLY A 507 -28.55 -11.96 -11.28
CA GLY A 507 -29.91 -11.75 -10.75
C GLY A 507 -30.39 -12.88 -9.83
N ALA A 508 -29.46 -13.67 -9.27
CA ALA A 508 -29.73 -14.88 -8.52
C ALA A 508 -29.28 -14.75 -7.08
N ARG A 509 -30.01 -15.41 -6.18
CA ARG A 509 -29.70 -15.49 -4.75
C ARG A 509 -29.35 -16.92 -4.36
N TYR A 510 -28.30 -17.07 -3.56
CA TYR A 510 -27.79 -18.32 -3.06
C TYR A 510 -27.83 -18.30 -1.53
N TRP A 511 -28.44 -19.31 -0.90
CA TRP A 511 -28.54 -19.46 0.55
C TRP A 511 -27.59 -20.54 1.02
N PHE A 512 -26.87 -20.26 2.08
CA PHE A 512 -25.93 -21.19 2.68
C PHE A 512 -26.58 -22.02 3.78
N ASP A 513 -26.03 -23.21 4.01
CA ASP A 513 -26.43 -24.09 5.08
C ASP A 513 -26.09 -23.48 6.45
N ASN A 514 -26.98 -23.61 7.42
CA ASN A 514 -26.75 -23.18 8.79
C ASN A 514 -25.95 -24.20 9.63
N ARG A 515 -25.50 -25.30 9.04
CA ARG A 515 -24.65 -26.25 9.76
C ARG A 515 -23.28 -25.67 10.05
N PRO A 516 -22.67 -25.98 11.23
CA PRO A 516 -21.34 -25.52 11.56
C PRO A 516 -20.28 -25.98 10.57
N VAL A 517 -19.48 -25.06 10.06
CA VAL A 517 -18.24 -25.35 9.35
C VAL A 517 -17.13 -25.46 10.39
N GLN A 518 -16.52 -26.62 10.51
CA GLN A 518 -15.52 -26.91 11.54
C GLN A 518 -14.13 -26.44 11.11
N ILE A 519 -13.40 -25.89 12.06
CA ILE A 519 -11.97 -25.61 11.93
C ILE A 519 -11.24 -26.53 12.90
N LYS A 520 -10.39 -27.40 12.39
CA LYS A 520 -9.61 -28.34 13.19
C LYS A 520 -8.19 -28.44 12.65
N ASP A 521 -7.20 -28.28 13.53
CA ASP A 521 -5.78 -28.38 13.21
C ASP A 521 -5.39 -27.51 11.99
N ASN A 522 -5.82 -26.26 11.99
CA ASN A 522 -5.64 -25.31 10.87
C ASN A 522 -6.28 -25.78 9.55
N GLN A 523 -7.30 -26.59 9.59
CA GLN A 523 -8.06 -27.05 8.43
C GLN A 523 -9.52 -26.64 8.58
N LEU A 524 -10.08 -25.96 7.58
CA LEU A 524 -11.51 -25.70 7.44
C LEU A 524 -12.15 -26.92 6.80
N ILE A 525 -13.09 -27.55 7.46
CA ILE A 525 -13.68 -28.84 7.07
C ILE A 525 -15.12 -28.61 6.65
N PHE A 526 -15.44 -29.00 5.43
CA PHE A 526 -16.78 -29.04 4.88
C PHE A 526 -17.27 -30.50 4.90
N ASP A 527 -18.33 -30.75 5.63
CA ASP A 527 -19.03 -32.05 5.64
C ASP A 527 -20.38 -31.88 4.95
N LYS A 528 -20.40 -32.14 3.63
CA LYS A 528 -21.58 -31.99 2.76
C LYS A 528 -22.27 -30.62 2.97
N PHE A 529 -21.47 -29.56 3.07
CA PHE A 529 -21.97 -28.21 3.23
C PHE A 529 -22.83 -27.82 2.03
N ALA A 530 -24.06 -27.36 2.27
CA ALA A 530 -25.05 -27.19 1.22
C ALA A 530 -25.26 -25.71 0.86
N ILE A 531 -25.41 -25.44 -0.44
CA ILE A 531 -25.78 -24.15 -0.99
C ILE A 531 -27.08 -24.35 -1.77
N TYR A 532 -28.09 -23.56 -1.46
CA TYR A 532 -29.42 -23.64 -2.07
C TYR A 532 -29.68 -22.42 -2.96
N THR A 533 -30.55 -22.62 -3.92
CA THR A 533 -31.19 -21.57 -4.71
C THR A 533 -32.72 -21.65 -4.50
N THR A 534 -33.51 -21.34 -5.52
CA THR A 534 -34.98 -21.46 -5.48
C THR A 534 -35.47 -22.91 -5.38
N SER A 535 -34.64 -23.90 -5.70
CA SER A 535 -34.97 -25.32 -5.58
C SER A 535 -34.49 -25.90 -4.23
N LYS A 536 -35.10 -27.04 -3.85
CA LYS A 536 -34.71 -27.77 -2.65
C LYS A 536 -33.47 -28.64 -2.84
N ASN A 537 -33.02 -28.84 -4.07
CA ASN A 537 -31.83 -29.62 -4.40
C ASN A 537 -30.58 -28.79 -4.09
N PRO A 538 -29.69 -29.24 -3.23
CA PRO A 538 -28.51 -28.47 -2.87
C PRO A 538 -27.35 -28.68 -3.86
N PHE A 539 -26.52 -27.67 -3.94
CA PHE A 539 -25.13 -27.83 -4.34
C PHE A 539 -24.31 -28.13 -3.07
N THR A 540 -23.60 -29.23 -3.05
CA THR A 540 -22.87 -29.69 -1.86
C THR A 540 -21.37 -29.59 -2.04
N ILE A 541 -20.69 -29.15 -0.98
CA ILE A 541 -19.24 -29.08 -0.86
C ILE A 541 -18.82 -30.05 0.23
N ASP A 542 -17.90 -30.95 -0.09
CA ASP A 542 -17.28 -31.87 0.85
C ASP A 542 -15.76 -31.81 0.74
N GLY A 543 -15.04 -31.81 1.86
CA GLY A 543 -13.60 -31.76 1.87
C GLY A 543 -13.01 -30.70 2.79
N LYS A 544 -11.85 -30.16 2.44
CA LYS A 544 -11.15 -29.25 3.33
C LYS A 544 -10.30 -28.19 2.63
N VAL A 545 -10.11 -27.08 3.33
CA VAL A 545 -9.10 -26.06 3.04
C VAL A 545 -8.06 -26.08 4.16
N ASP A 546 -6.80 -26.22 3.81
CA ASP A 546 -5.68 -26.44 4.72
C ASP A 546 -4.84 -25.16 4.84
N PHE A 547 -4.80 -24.58 6.02
CA PHE A 547 -4.08 -23.37 6.38
C PHE A 547 -2.81 -23.63 7.22
N ARG A 548 -2.36 -24.89 7.35
CA ARG A 548 -1.12 -25.20 8.10
C ARG A 548 0.11 -24.49 7.53
N ASN A 549 0.08 -24.19 6.25
CA ASN A 549 0.97 -23.22 5.62
C ASN A 549 0.17 -21.96 5.29
N MET A 550 0.25 -20.95 6.17
CA MET A 550 -0.48 -19.67 6.04
C MET A 550 -0.06 -18.86 4.81
N GLU A 551 1.19 -19.01 4.36
CA GLU A 551 1.69 -18.30 3.17
C GLU A 551 1.09 -18.86 1.88
N ARG A 552 0.75 -20.14 1.87
CA ARG A 552 0.19 -20.82 0.71
C ARG A 552 -0.84 -21.88 1.09
N PRO A 553 -2.04 -21.45 1.51
CA PRO A 553 -3.11 -22.38 1.84
C PRO A 553 -3.56 -23.19 0.62
N THR A 554 -4.03 -24.43 0.86
CA THR A 554 -4.44 -25.35 -0.19
C THR A 554 -5.87 -25.84 0.01
N ALA A 555 -6.62 -26.04 -1.09
CA ALA A 555 -7.94 -26.64 -1.07
C ALA A 555 -7.92 -28.06 -1.66
N ASN A 556 -8.78 -28.92 -1.11
CA ASN A 556 -9.13 -30.23 -1.65
C ASN A 556 -10.61 -30.46 -1.39
N LEU A 557 -11.44 -30.13 -2.38
CA LEU A 557 -12.90 -30.12 -2.27
C LEU A 557 -13.52 -31.00 -3.35
N ASN A 558 -14.59 -31.69 -2.98
CA ASN A 558 -15.49 -32.39 -3.87
C ASN A 558 -16.78 -31.59 -3.96
N LEU A 559 -17.23 -31.35 -5.17
CA LEU A 559 -18.44 -30.61 -5.49
C LEU A 559 -19.45 -31.57 -6.12
N LEU A 560 -20.66 -31.58 -5.57
CA LEU A 560 -21.75 -32.42 -6.06
C LEU A 560 -23.02 -31.62 -6.16
N ALA A 561 -23.71 -31.73 -7.27
CA ALA A 561 -25.04 -31.20 -7.47
C ALA A 561 -25.86 -32.16 -8.35
N GLU A 562 -27.11 -32.38 -7.98
CA GLU A 562 -28.06 -33.21 -8.74
C GLU A 562 -29.34 -32.38 -8.97
N ASN A 563 -29.69 -32.19 -10.23
CA ASN A 563 -30.81 -31.34 -10.67
C ASN A 563 -30.82 -29.98 -9.91
N TYR A 564 -29.65 -29.40 -9.79
CA TYR A 564 -29.47 -28.15 -9.09
C TYR A 564 -29.83 -26.96 -9.98
N THR A 565 -30.59 -26.02 -9.44
CA THR A 565 -30.90 -24.78 -10.15
C THR A 565 -29.72 -23.82 -10.01
N LEU A 566 -28.81 -23.86 -10.98
CA LEU A 566 -27.62 -22.99 -10.96
C LEU A 566 -27.99 -21.52 -11.12
N LEU A 567 -29.01 -21.23 -11.90
CA LEU A 567 -29.55 -19.89 -12.15
C LEU A 567 -31.07 -19.95 -12.16
N ASP A 568 -31.73 -19.02 -11.46
CA ASP A 568 -33.15 -18.73 -11.58
C ASP A 568 -33.31 -17.20 -11.44
N ALA A 569 -33.11 -16.52 -12.55
CA ALA A 569 -33.06 -15.06 -12.58
C ALA A 569 -34.18 -14.48 -13.46
N PRO A 570 -34.99 -13.57 -12.89
CA PRO A 570 -35.97 -12.85 -13.66
C PRO A 570 -35.26 -11.85 -14.60
N ARG A 571 -35.94 -11.55 -15.71
CA ARG A 571 -35.47 -10.53 -16.63
C ARG A 571 -35.58 -9.14 -16.03
N THR A 572 -34.47 -8.42 -15.90
CA THR A 572 -34.37 -7.02 -15.47
C THR A 572 -33.71 -6.16 -16.56
N ARG A 573 -33.70 -4.84 -16.41
CA ARG A 573 -32.97 -3.95 -17.35
C ARG A 573 -31.46 -4.11 -17.27
N GLU A 574 -30.97 -4.52 -16.12
CA GLU A 574 -29.54 -4.64 -15.80
C GLU A 574 -29.01 -6.09 -15.94
N SER A 575 -29.90 -7.07 -16.24
CA SER A 575 -29.49 -8.46 -16.33
C SER A 575 -28.64 -8.70 -17.56
N LEU A 576 -27.41 -9.18 -17.36
CA LEU A 576 -26.56 -9.75 -18.42
C LEU A 576 -26.98 -11.18 -18.78
N VAL A 577 -27.52 -11.91 -17.80
CA VAL A 577 -28.04 -13.27 -17.96
C VAL A 577 -29.36 -13.36 -17.24
N TYR A 578 -30.36 -14.00 -17.85
CA TYR A 578 -31.63 -14.29 -17.21
C TYR A 578 -32.22 -15.61 -17.71
N GLY A 579 -33.16 -16.17 -16.96
CA GLY A 579 -33.77 -17.46 -17.25
C GLY A 579 -33.44 -18.49 -16.20
N LYS A 580 -33.49 -19.77 -16.57
CA LYS A 580 -33.22 -20.89 -15.66
C LYS A 580 -32.15 -21.81 -16.21
N VAL A 581 -31.24 -22.22 -15.36
CA VAL A 581 -30.18 -23.18 -15.68
C VAL A 581 -30.19 -24.29 -14.64
N PHE A 582 -30.35 -25.53 -15.09
CA PHE A 582 -30.35 -26.72 -14.26
C PHE A 582 -29.16 -27.60 -14.62
N VAL A 583 -28.44 -28.06 -13.60
CA VAL A 583 -27.22 -28.84 -13.80
C VAL A 583 -27.13 -30.04 -12.87
N ASP A 584 -26.52 -31.11 -13.37
CA ASP A 584 -25.83 -32.08 -12.55
C ASP A 584 -24.33 -31.78 -12.62
N LEU A 585 -23.65 -31.78 -11.46
CA LEU A 585 -22.23 -31.50 -11.39
C LEU A 585 -21.53 -32.51 -10.49
N HIS A 586 -20.46 -33.08 -11.01
CA HIS A 586 -19.48 -33.83 -10.24
C HIS A 586 -18.09 -33.26 -10.52
N ALA A 587 -17.50 -32.58 -9.56
CA ALA A 587 -16.19 -31.96 -9.78
C ALA A 587 -15.32 -32.05 -8.52
N THR A 588 -14.02 -31.95 -8.72
CA THR A 588 -13.01 -31.80 -7.67
C THR A 588 -12.25 -30.50 -7.87
N VAL A 589 -12.02 -29.77 -6.79
CA VAL A 589 -11.20 -28.55 -6.76
C VAL A 589 -9.97 -28.82 -5.90
N LYS A 590 -8.78 -28.70 -6.47
CA LYS A 590 -7.52 -28.98 -5.77
C LYS A 590 -6.47 -27.94 -6.10
N GLY A 591 -5.59 -27.68 -5.14
CA GLY A 591 -4.43 -26.81 -5.33
C GLY A 591 -4.33 -25.69 -4.31
N PRO A 592 -3.31 -24.86 -4.41
CA PRO A 592 -3.20 -23.65 -3.61
C PRO A 592 -4.31 -22.65 -3.98
N LEU A 593 -4.75 -21.82 -3.01
CA LEU A 593 -5.87 -20.88 -3.23
C LEU A 593 -5.57 -19.82 -4.32
N ASP A 594 -4.30 -19.57 -4.59
CA ASP A 594 -3.81 -18.68 -5.66
C ASP A 594 -3.69 -19.38 -7.04
N GLY A 595 -3.96 -20.70 -7.12
CA GLY A 595 -3.83 -21.52 -8.33
C GLY A 595 -4.65 -22.80 -8.25
N LEU A 596 -5.98 -22.68 -8.08
CA LEU A 596 -6.89 -23.81 -7.97
C LEU A 596 -7.09 -24.51 -9.33
N THR A 597 -7.13 -25.82 -9.32
CA THR A 597 -7.51 -26.63 -10.50
C THR A 597 -8.83 -27.34 -10.22
N MET A 598 -9.85 -27.07 -11.04
CA MET A 598 -11.14 -27.73 -11.04
C MET A 598 -11.21 -28.76 -12.16
N ARG A 599 -11.61 -29.99 -11.85
CA ARG A 599 -11.81 -31.07 -12.83
C ARG A 599 -13.11 -31.81 -12.56
N GLY A 600 -13.86 -32.10 -13.61
CA GLY A 600 -15.12 -32.79 -13.41
C GLY A 600 -15.99 -32.91 -14.65
N ASN A 601 -17.23 -33.35 -14.41
CA ASN A 601 -18.28 -33.49 -15.43
C ASN A 601 -19.47 -32.61 -15.01
N MET A 602 -20.10 -31.97 -15.98
CA MET A 602 -21.31 -31.20 -15.82
C MET A 602 -22.32 -31.58 -16.89
N ASN A 603 -23.54 -31.87 -16.48
CA ASN A 603 -24.65 -32.08 -17.41
C ASN A 603 -25.57 -30.86 -17.33
N LEU A 604 -25.80 -30.22 -18.44
CA LEU A 604 -26.78 -29.16 -18.58
C LEU A 604 -28.12 -29.82 -18.95
N LEU A 605 -29.09 -29.74 -18.03
CA LEU A 605 -30.34 -30.50 -18.12
C LEU A 605 -31.35 -29.84 -19.07
N GLY A 606 -32.17 -30.65 -19.72
CA GLY A 606 -33.10 -30.24 -20.79
C GLY A 606 -34.19 -29.23 -20.42
N ASN A 607 -34.43 -29.01 -19.11
CA ASN A 607 -35.31 -27.96 -18.63
C ASN A 607 -34.62 -26.57 -18.54
N THR A 608 -33.39 -26.47 -18.98
CA THR A 608 -32.63 -25.21 -19.03
C THR A 608 -33.14 -24.31 -20.18
N ASN A 609 -33.39 -23.05 -19.81
CA ASN A 609 -33.72 -22.00 -20.76
C ASN A 609 -33.09 -20.69 -20.27
N VAL A 610 -32.03 -20.28 -20.91
CA VAL A 610 -31.25 -19.10 -20.49
C VAL A 610 -30.96 -18.16 -21.64
N THR A 611 -31.05 -16.88 -21.36
CA THR A 611 -30.72 -15.81 -22.30
C THR A 611 -29.50 -15.02 -21.77
N TYR A 612 -28.50 -14.89 -22.65
CA TYR A 612 -27.36 -14.00 -22.46
C TYR A 612 -27.55 -12.72 -23.25
N VAL A 613 -27.29 -11.56 -22.62
CA VAL A 613 -27.43 -10.23 -23.26
C VAL A 613 -26.03 -9.71 -23.59
N LEU A 614 -25.76 -9.59 -24.89
CA LEU A 614 -24.54 -8.95 -25.37
C LEU A 614 -24.67 -7.43 -25.24
N THR A 615 -23.98 -6.81 -24.33
CA THR A 615 -23.96 -5.36 -24.09
C THR A 615 -23.13 -4.61 -25.14
N ASP A 616 -22.13 -5.27 -25.73
CA ASP A 616 -21.28 -4.72 -26.80
C ASP A 616 -21.42 -5.53 -28.07
N SER A 617 -22.46 -5.21 -28.85
CA SER A 617 -22.57 -5.77 -30.21
C SER A 617 -21.83 -4.89 -31.22
N PRO A 618 -20.74 -5.37 -31.86
CA PRO A 618 -20.07 -4.63 -32.93
C PRO A 618 -20.87 -4.51 -34.21
N LEU A 619 -22.17 -4.89 -34.20
CA LEU A 619 -23.00 -5.05 -35.39
C LEU A 619 -24.04 -3.94 -35.59
N THR A 620 -24.12 -2.92 -34.74
CA THR A 620 -25.03 -1.78 -34.98
C THR A 620 -24.33 -0.67 -35.76
N VAL A 621 -24.93 -0.30 -36.89
CA VAL A 621 -24.49 0.82 -37.77
C VAL A 621 -24.55 2.15 -37.00
N GLU A 622 -25.36 2.25 -35.94
CA GLU A 622 -25.46 3.42 -35.07
C GLU A 622 -24.21 3.64 -34.20
N ASP A 623 -23.55 2.58 -33.73
CA ASP A 623 -22.32 2.71 -32.95
C ASP A 623 -21.12 3.19 -33.80
N ARG A 624 -21.15 2.95 -35.12
CA ARG A 624 -20.13 3.51 -36.04
C ARG A 624 -20.37 4.99 -36.34
N LEU A 625 -21.58 5.48 -36.19
CA LEU A 625 -21.93 6.88 -36.42
C LEU A 625 -21.81 7.72 -35.16
N SER A 626 -22.04 7.17 -33.97
CA SER A 626 -21.87 7.88 -32.69
C SER A 626 -20.38 8.18 -32.37
N GLY A 627 -19.44 7.37 -32.87
CA GLY A 627 -17.99 7.66 -32.78
C GLY A 627 -17.51 8.71 -33.80
N LEU A 628 -18.28 9.05 -34.80
CA LEU A 628 -17.93 10.00 -35.89
C LEU A 628 -18.50 11.39 -35.72
N VAL A 629 -19.54 11.59 -34.89
CA VAL A 629 -20.16 12.89 -34.65
C VAL A 629 -20.25 13.16 -33.16
N THR A 630 -19.29 13.89 -32.64
CA THR A 630 -19.32 14.40 -31.26
C THR A 630 -20.09 15.73 -31.27
N PHE A 631 -21.37 15.72 -30.90
CA PHE A 631 -22.10 16.95 -30.61
C PHE A 631 -21.59 17.48 -29.24
N THR A 632 -20.72 18.46 -29.27
CA THR A 632 -20.35 19.21 -28.05
C THR A 632 -21.47 20.19 -27.73
N SER A 633 -22.37 19.85 -26.82
CA SER A 633 -23.18 20.85 -26.15
C SER A 633 -22.37 21.51 -25.04
N PHE A 634 -22.33 22.83 -25.06
CA PHE A 634 -21.52 23.65 -24.15
C PHE A 634 -22.06 23.74 -22.68
N THR A 635 -22.89 22.82 -22.23
CA THR A 635 -23.58 22.90 -20.94
C THR A 635 -23.59 21.62 -20.12
N ASP A 636 -22.67 20.66 -20.30
CA ASP A 636 -22.56 19.58 -19.32
C ASP A 636 -21.16 18.94 -19.31
N THR A 637 -20.37 19.31 -18.33
CA THR A 637 -19.01 18.75 -18.06
C THR A 637 -19.04 17.57 -17.08
N THR A 638 -20.09 16.77 -17.09
CA THR A 638 -20.19 15.53 -16.29
C THR A 638 -20.63 14.33 -17.13
N SER A 639 -19.97 14.10 -18.25
CA SER A 639 -19.98 12.75 -18.82
C SER A 639 -18.95 11.91 -18.10
N VAL A 640 -19.35 11.28 -17.03
CA VAL A 640 -18.68 10.09 -16.50
C VAL A 640 -18.66 9.09 -17.65
N LYS A 641 -17.48 8.78 -18.20
CA LYS A 641 -17.30 7.57 -19.02
C LYS A 641 -17.84 6.42 -18.19
N ALA A 642 -18.78 5.69 -18.72
CA ALA A 642 -19.17 4.40 -18.16
C ALA A 642 -17.88 3.57 -18.12
N ASP A 643 -17.37 3.31 -16.93
CA ASP A 643 -16.25 2.40 -16.74
C ASP A 643 -16.68 1.05 -17.32
N GLU A 644 -15.83 0.49 -18.18
CA GLU A 644 -15.98 -0.89 -18.65
C GLU A 644 -16.11 -1.78 -17.42
N VAL A 645 -17.25 -2.44 -17.27
CA VAL A 645 -17.49 -3.39 -16.19
C VAL A 645 -16.44 -4.49 -16.35
N PRO A 646 -15.47 -4.65 -15.43
CA PRO A 646 -14.46 -5.67 -15.56
C PRO A 646 -15.17 -7.02 -15.57
N ALA A 647 -14.95 -7.81 -16.62
CA ALA A 647 -15.41 -9.18 -16.67
C ALA A 647 -14.90 -9.89 -15.39
N MET A 648 -15.79 -10.60 -14.70
CA MET A 648 -15.47 -11.32 -13.45
C MET A 648 -14.35 -12.32 -13.75
N SER A 649 -13.11 -11.94 -13.49
CA SER A 649 -11.96 -12.81 -13.59
C SER A 649 -11.94 -13.68 -12.34
N LEU A 650 -12.23 -14.97 -12.48
CA LEU A 650 -11.94 -16.00 -11.46
C LEU A 650 -10.42 -16.19 -11.41
N GLY A 651 -9.73 -15.19 -10.89
CA GLY A 651 -8.28 -15.20 -10.86
C GLY A 651 -7.73 -16.44 -10.17
N GLY A 652 -6.77 -17.14 -10.82
CA GLY A 652 -6.11 -18.31 -10.29
C GLY A 652 -6.88 -19.61 -10.39
N LEU A 653 -8.01 -19.68 -11.10
CA LEU A 653 -8.73 -20.93 -11.33
C LEU A 653 -8.44 -21.48 -12.74
N GLU A 654 -7.91 -22.71 -12.79
CA GLU A 654 -7.87 -23.52 -13.99
C GLU A 654 -9.04 -24.51 -13.96
N MET A 655 -9.82 -24.57 -15.02
CA MET A 655 -10.99 -25.44 -15.09
C MET A 655 -10.91 -26.36 -16.31
N TYR A 656 -11.09 -27.66 -16.07
CA TYR A 656 -11.14 -28.74 -17.06
C TYR A 656 -12.43 -29.51 -16.85
N MET A 657 -13.44 -29.26 -17.70
CA MET A 657 -14.79 -29.80 -17.55
C MET A 657 -15.22 -30.52 -18.82
N SER A 658 -15.73 -31.74 -18.69
CA SER A 658 -16.56 -32.36 -19.72
C SER A 658 -18.00 -31.93 -19.50
N VAL A 659 -18.60 -31.29 -20.48
CA VAL A 659 -19.95 -30.77 -20.40
C VAL A 659 -20.82 -31.50 -21.39
N HIS A 660 -21.85 -32.19 -20.87
CA HIS A 660 -22.93 -32.78 -21.65
C HIS A 660 -24.12 -31.82 -21.65
N ILE A 661 -24.67 -31.52 -22.80
CA ILE A 661 -25.85 -30.67 -23.00
C ILE A 661 -26.99 -31.54 -23.53
N ASP A 662 -28.09 -31.60 -22.77
CA ASP A 662 -29.30 -32.30 -23.20
C ASP A 662 -29.91 -31.68 -24.47
N ASP A 663 -30.57 -32.47 -25.31
CA ASP A 663 -31.15 -32.06 -26.59
C ASP A 663 -32.25 -30.97 -26.46
N ALA A 664 -32.91 -30.88 -25.32
CA ALA A 664 -33.98 -29.91 -25.07
C ALA A 664 -33.50 -28.58 -24.41
N VAL A 665 -32.18 -28.39 -24.30
CA VAL A 665 -31.62 -27.15 -23.75
C VAL A 665 -31.79 -26.01 -24.71
N ARG A 666 -32.30 -24.87 -24.20
CA ARG A 666 -32.48 -23.61 -24.95
C ARG A 666 -31.53 -22.55 -24.50
N LEU A 667 -30.69 -22.12 -25.44
CA LEU A 667 -29.72 -21.06 -25.24
C LEU A 667 -30.08 -19.90 -26.19
N ARG A 668 -30.27 -18.71 -25.63
CA ARG A 668 -30.52 -17.51 -26.41
C ARG A 668 -29.44 -16.48 -26.14
N ALA A 669 -28.98 -15.81 -27.20
CA ALA A 669 -28.13 -14.64 -27.13
C ALA A 669 -28.85 -13.44 -27.74
N ASP A 670 -29.16 -12.44 -26.91
CA ASP A 670 -29.70 -11.16 -27.39
C ASP A 670 -28.52 -10.32 -27.93
N LEU A 671 -28.55 -10.03 -29.25
CA LEU A 671 -27.46 -9.37 -30.00
C LEU A 671 -27.61 -7.85 -30.08
N SER A 672 -28.73 -7.32 -29.62
CA SER A 672 -28.99 -5.87 -29.62
C SER A 672 -29.56 -5.43 -28.29
N PRO A 673 -29.30 -4.18 -27.84
CA PRO A 673 -29.82 -3.65 -26.59
C PRO A 673 -31.36 -3.63 -26.53
N ASP A 674 -32.02 -3.40 -27.66
CA ASP A 674 -33.48 -3.46 -27.81
C ASP A 674 -34.03 -4.89 -27.94
N ARG A 675 -33.11 -5.88 -28.04
CA ARG A 675 -33.40 -7.33 -28.10
C ARG A 675 -34.24 -7.74 -29.31
N SER A 676 -34.29 -6.88 -30.32
CA SER A 676 -34.97 -7.18 -31.60
C SER A 676 -34.18 -8.19 -32.43
N LYS A 677 -32.87 -8.31 -32.17
CA LYS A 677 -31.98 -9.28 -32.82
C LYS A 677 -31.45 -10.26 -31.80
N TYR A 678 -31.66 -11.53 -32.05
CA TYR A 678 -31.18 -12.61 -31.18
C TYR A 678 -30.85 -13.87 -31.98
N ILE A 679 -30.06 -14.71 -31.38
CA ILE A 679 -29.80 -16.08 -31.80
C ILE A 679 -30.38 -16.99 -30.72
N GLU A 680 -31.18 -17.95 -31.11
CA GLU A 680 -31.73 -18.99 -30.25
C GLU A 680 -31.33 -20.35 -30.78
N LEU A 681 -30.79 -21.19 -29.93
CA LEU A 681 -30.34 -22.55 -30.20
C LEU A 681 -31.07 -23.50 -29.27
N GLU A 682 -31.65 -24.55 -29.83
CA GLU A 682 -32.14 -25.69 -29.07
C GLU A 682 -31.41 -26.92 -29.56
N GLY A 683 -30.82 -27.66 -28.66
CA GLY A 683 -30.06 -28.86 -28.99
C GLY A 683 -29.01 -29.22 -27.96
N GLY A 684 -28.48 -30.41 -28.13
CA GLY A 684 -27.53 -30.99 -27.22
C GLY A 684 -26.22 -31.42 -27.86
N GLY A 685 -25.35 -31.99 -27.05
CA GLY A 685 -24.05 -32.48 -27.46
C GLY A 685 -23.03 -32.49 -26.35
N ASP A 686 -21.86 -32.98 -26.66
CA ASP A 686 -20.75 -33.07 -25.72
C ASP A 686 -19.65 -32.06 -26.08
N LEU A 687 -19.15 -31.36 -25.08
CA LEU A 687 -18.02 -30.43 -25.26
C LEU A 687 -17.02 -30.56 -24.11
N ASN A 688 -15.76 -30.36 -24.41
CA ASN A 688 -14.71 -30.25 -23.40
C ASN A 688 -14.35 -28.78 -23.23
N MET A 689 -14.56 -28.26 -22.04
CA MET A 689 -14.25 -26.90 -21.68
C MET A 689 -12.94 -26.82 -20.91
N GLN A 690 -12.03 -26.01 -21.42
CA GLN A 690 -10.81 -25.63 -20.70
C GLN A 690 -10.80 -24.13 -20.50
N TYR A 691 -10.72 -23.69 -19.24
CA TYR A 691 -10.55 -22.30 -18.87
C TYR A 691 -9.28 -22.15 -18.07
N THR A 692 -8.39 -21.29 -18.49
CA THR A 692 -7.12 -21.01 -17.80
C THR A 692 -7.02 -19.50 -17.59
N CYS A 693 -7.10 -19.07 -16.34
CA CYS A 693 -6.89 -17.69 -15.97
C CYS A 693 -5.50 -17.54 -15.34
N LEU A 694 -4.57 -16.94 -16.07
CA LEU A 694 -3.27 -16.55 -15.51
C LEU A 694 -3.48 -15.30 -14.65
N LEU A 695 -3.50 -15.46 -13.34
CA LEU A 695 -3.33 -14.35 -12.41
C LEU A 695 -1.91 -13.81 -12.53
N TYR A 696 -1.77 -12.62 -13.05
CA TYR A 696 -0.59 -11.80 -12.78
C TYR A 696 -0.74 -11.24 -11.35
N THR A 697 -0.30 -12.00 -10.35
CA THR A 697 -0.04 -11.42 -9.04
C THR A 697 1.16 -10.49 -9.18
N SER A 698 0.90 -9.19 -9.18
CA SER A 698 1.93 -8.22 -8.83
C SER A 698 2.45 -8.61 -7.44
N PRO A 699 3.74 -8.86 -7.25
CA PRO A 699 4.25 -9.10 -5.90
C PRO A 699 3.98 -7.86 -5.06
N SER A 700 3.25 -8.05 -3.96
CA SER A 700 3.07 -7.02 -2.95
C SER A 700 4.46 -6.54 -2.51
N PRO A 701 4.73 -5.24 -2.47
CA PRO A 701 6.00 -4.76 -1.93
C PRO A 701 6.03 -5.08 -0.42
N ARG A 702 7.05 -5.82 -0.01
CA ARG A 702 7.45 -5.94 1.39
C ARG A 702 8.18 -4.69 1.82
#